data_098f42964ef2956fef367ab47898ad5f
#
_entry.id   098f42964ef2956fef367ab47898ad5f
#
_cell.length_a   1.000
_cell.length_b   1.000
_cell.length_c   1.000
_cell.angle_alpha   90.00
_cell.angle_beta   90.00
_cell.angle_gamma   90.00
#
_symmetry.space_group_name_H-M   'P 1'
#
loop_
_entity.id
_entity.type
_entity.pdbx_description
1 polymer ?
#
loop_
_entity_poly.entity_id
_entity_poly.type
_entity_poly.pdbx_seq_one_letter_code
_entity_poly.pdbx_strand_id
1 'polypeptide(L)'
;MNFTWLYVGLVYAAAVALARRAGAELPRRIALFFYLLVLIFFFRPLTQQYVNFQLDVLPSIPPWSHVTNYHYQYTSELNDLPMQIVPWMHQVRESWKSLTPPLWNHLSGAGYPLLGNGQSAALSLLRFLTLPLPLERAVTAEGAMKVLIALTFTFLYSRRRYSLLGSTVAAVTFGFCGFIVGWLHFPMVTAACLAPAVLYAIELLAEKWTRGRFLFAALLWTQLLFAGHPETAAHLFWLGGVYVLWLVIAEKKPWRLFLTLGGALTISALLAAPYLAPLLETMPKSKRVAELKERPVTAEDLPYQDRNCAIVMFQPHFFGQVPWEKAWGPSDTEPLGGFPGMFGWVAWIAVALHAILRRQWRSREMFYAVLTLFVLGVIYSWPGVGESFHLMMPIAAHARARLLFTLLCAIQTAAAIDLARRTPMLLAILAAAVMLFLLLRIPMATAYQFDTAILAMLPGIVVLLVATIVAMRPNESTAPVMALLIVVIADLFLVGRDRNMPLPDRTLYPKTPLIAKLQELALKTPPNEPFRFAGIGAQFFPNLSAIYWIEDIRAHDPMSNARYLAFLKLTADYEPWNYFAFLNDANKPVFNFLNVRYLVTEPGTPVTDPERYPIVYDGRDGRILENRDVLPRFYAVRNVLLEYRDEVRYPQLRAHREWATTAILENLDTDNTQLRDDFFKPRPADSPLATAKIIDAAPTNFRIQTNAPRWSLIVSSIPSWRGWKVTVNGERVEPIRVNAAFIGFAVPPGQSDVRVWYAPTSFWAGVWVAGLTVLGLMLVISRRARLMERSKPELAR
;
A
#
# COMPACT_ATOMS: atom_id res chain seq x y z
N MET A 1 4.42 -23.66 -19.13
CA MET A 1 3.73 -22.53 -19.79
C MET A 1 3.04 -21.69 -18.76
N ASN A 2 3.03 -20.38 -18.91
CA ASN A 2 2.35 -19.45 -18.02
C ASN A 2 0.99 -19.08 -18.62
N PHE A 3 -0.10 -19.46 -17.95
CA PHE A 3 -1.49 -19.19 -18.39
C PHE A 3 -2.11 -17.97 -17.69
N THR A 4 -1.34 -17.13 -17.05
CA THR A 4 -1.84 -15.94 -16.35
C THR A 4 -2.58 -14.98 -17.30
N TRP A 5 -2.14 -14.89 -18.55
CA TRP A 5 -2.87 -14.14 -19.58
C TRP A 5 -4.31 -14.63 -19.78
N LEU A 6 -4.52 -15.93 -19.85
CA LEU A 6 -5.86 -16.52 -20.01
C LEU A 6 -6.72 -16.21 -18.75
N TYR A 7 -6.14 -16.39 -17.56
CA TYR A 7 -6.85 -16.09 -16.30
C TYR A 7 -7.30 -14.62 -16.26
N VAL A 8 -6.40 -13.67 -16.51
CA VAL A 8 -6.72 -12.24 -16.55
C VAL A 8 -7.77 -11.94 -17.63
N GLY A 9 -7.63 -12.57 -18.82
CA GLY A 9 -8.60 -12.43 -19.91
C GLY A 9 -10.01 -12.92 -19.55
N LEU A 10 -10.11 -14.07 -18.89
CA LEU A 10 -11.41 -14.62 -18.46
C LEU A 10 -12.06 -13.75 -17.36
N VAL A 11 -11.30 -13.32 -16.37
CA VAL A 11 -11.80 -12.42 -15.32
C VAL A 11 -12.27 -11.10 -15.92
N TYR A 12 -11.50 -10.53 -16.84
CA TYR A 12 -11.87 -9.30 -17.52
C TYR A 12 -13.11 -9.47 -18.41
N ALA A 13 -13.19 -10.55 -19.20
CA ALA A 13 -14.34 -10.86 -20.03
C ALA A 13 -15.63 -11.01 -19.19
N ALA A 14 -15.54 -11.68 -18.04
CA ALA A 14 -16.66 -11.81 -17.10
C ALA A 14 -17.07 -10.43 -16.54
N ALA A 15 -16.10 -9.59 -16.13
CA ALA A 15 -16.38 -8.23 -15.66
C ALA A 15 -17.05 -7.37 -16.73
N VAL A 16 -16.56 -7.42 -17.98
CA VAL A 16 -17.16 -6.72 -19.13
C VAL A 16 -18.58 -7.22 -19.41
N ALA A 17 -18.82 -8.52 -19.35
CA ALA A 17 -20.15 -9.10 -19.56
C ALA A 17 -21.13 -8.63 -18.48
N LEU A 18 -20.73 -8.60 -17.21
CA LEU A 18 -21.52 -8.08 -16.10
C LEU A 18 -21.80 -6.58 -16.25
N ALA A 19 -20.78 -5.78 -16.57
CA ALA A 19 -20.93 -4.34 -16.78
C ALA A 19 -21.91 -4.03 -17.91
N ARG A 20 -21.84 -4.75 -19.02
CA ARG A 20 -22.78 -4.60 -20.15
C ARG A 20 -24.20 -5.01 -19.79
N ARG A 21 -24.38 -6.09 -19.00
CA ARG A 21 -25.71 -6.46 -18.47
C ARG A 21 -26.27 -5.37 -17.54
N ALA A 22 -25.39 -4.68 -16.82
CA ALA A 22 -25.76 -3.53 -16.00
C ALA A 22 -25.99 -2.23 -16.81
N GLY A 23 -25.86 -2.25 -18.14
CA GLY A 23 -26.11 -1.12 -19.03
C GLY A 23 -24.89 -0.25 -19.33
N ALA A 24 -23.66 -0.73 -19.08
CA ALA A 24 -22.46 0.01 -19.45
C ALA A 24 -22.23 -0.02 -20.99
N GLU A 25 -22.00 1.14 -21.58
CA GLU A 25 -21.78 1.31 -23.02
C GLU A 25 -20.31 1.02 -23.39
N LEU A 26 -19.87 -0.21 -23.20
CA LEU A 26 -18.54 -0.68 -23.57
C LEU A 26 -18.63 -1.61 -24.80
N PRO A 27 -18.21 -1.20 -25.99
CA PRO A 27 -18.18 -2.06 -27.17
C PRO A 27 -17.19 -3.22 -26.99
N ARG A 28 -17.59 -4.44 -27.43
CA ARG A 28 -16.72 -5.63 -27.30
C ARG A 28 -15.35 -5.43 -27.94
N ARG A 29 -15.28 -4.78 -29.12
CA ARG A 29 -14.05 -4.47 -29.84
C ARG A 29 -13.10 -3.58 -29.03
N ILE A 30 -13.65 -2.62 -28.27
CA ILE A 30 -12.85 -1.73 -27.39
C ILE A 30 -12.35 -2.50 -26.16
N ALA A 31 -13.19 -3.33 -25.55
CA ALA A 31 -12.75 -4.19 -24.45
C ALA A 31 -11.64 -5.16 -24.89
N LEU A 32 -11.78 -5.79 -26.06
CA LEU A 32 -10.74 -6.64 -26.63
C LEU A 32 -9.46 -5.84 -26.92
N PHE A 33 -9.58 -4.65 -27.49
CA PHE A 33 -8.43 -3.77 -27.73
C PHE A 33 -7.68 -3.45 -26.44
N PHE A 34 -8.39 -3.10 -25.36
CA PHE A 34 -7.76 -2.85 -24.05
C PHE A 34 -7.06 -4.08 -23.50
N TYR A 35 -7.68 -5.26 -23.60
CA TYR A 35 -7.06 -6.49 -23.19
C TYR A 35 -5.78 -6.79 -23.99
N LEU A 36 -5.82 -6.59 -25.31
CA LEU A 36 -4.65 -6.79 -26.17
C LEU A 36 -3.51 -5.81 -25.86
N LEU A 37 -3.83 -4.54 -25.57
CA LEU A 37 -2.82 -3.58 -25.11
C LEU A 37 -2.14 -4.02 -23.83
N VAL A 38 -2.92 -4.48 -22.84
CA VAL A 38 -2.38 -5.00 -21.59
C VAL A 38 -1.56 -6.26 -21.83
N LEU A 39 -2.01 -7.16 -22.70
CA LEU A 39 -1.26 -8.36 -23.06
C LEU A 39 0.10 -8.02 -23.72
N ILE A 40 0.12 -7.02 -24.59
CA ILE A 40 1.38 -6.56 -25.23
C ILE A 40 2.31 -5.93 -24.20
N PHE A 41 1.80 -5.06 -23.35
CA PHE A 41 2.60 -4.38 -22.31
C PHE A 41 3.19 -5.36 -21.29
N PHE A 42 2.41 -6.35 -20.86
CA PHE A 42 2.81 -7.38 -19.91
C PHE A 42 3.17 -8.71 -20.60
N PHE A 43 3.61 -8.71 -21.85
CA PHE A 43 3.75 -9.94 -22.63
C PHE A 43 4.56 -11.03 -21.91
N ARG A 44 5.81 -10.72 -21.50
CA ARG A 44 6.66 -11.71 -20.83
C ARG A 44 6.08 -12.18 -19.49
N PRO A 45 5.69 -11.30 -18.55
CA PRO A 45 5.15 -11.72 -17.26
C PRO A 45 3.83 -12.49 -17.34
N LEU A 46 3.00 -12.23 -18.35
CA LEU A 46 1.72 -12.93 -18.51
C LEU A 46 1.85 -14.27 -19.25
N THR A 47 2.84 -14.43 -20.15
CA THR A 47 2.94 -15.61 -21.03
C THR A 47 4.15 -16.50 -20.75
N GLN A 48 5.19 -15.96 -20.10
CA GLN A 48 6.47 -16.63 -19.85
C GLN A 48 6.75 -16.74 -18.36
N GLN A 49 7.88 -17.33 -17.97
CA GLN A 49 8.35 -17.47 -16.59
C GLN A 49 9.08 -16.20 -16.12
N TYR A 50 8.33 -15.09 -16.06
CA TYR A 50 8.80 -13.80 -15.63
C TYR A 50 7.80 -13.18 -14.64
N VAL A 51 8.32 -12.37 -13.72
CA VAL A 51 7.55 -11.49 -12.84
C VAL A 51 7.72 -10.04 -13.30
N ASN A 52 6.72 -9.22 -13.05
CA ASN A 52 6.73 -7.81 -13.44
C ASN A 52 6.76 -6.93 -12.19
N PHE A 53 7.83 -6.99 -11.43
CA PHE A 53 8.11 -6.01 -10.38
C PHE A 53 9.59 -6.02 -9.99
N GLN A 54 10.02 -4.96 -9.33
CA GLN A 54 11.43 -4.72 -9.05
C GLN A 54 11.93 -5.58 -7.91
N LEU A 55 12.66 -6.63 -8.27
CA LEU A 55 13.40 -7.51 -7.36
C LEU A 55 14.91 -7.28 -7.43
N ASP A 56 15.32 -6.39 -8.30
CA ASP A 56 16.71 -6.10 -8.61
C ASP A 56 17.48 -5.44 -7.46
N VAL A 57 16.78 -5.02 -6.40
CA VAL A 57 17.38 -4.61 -5.14
C VAL A 57 17.90 -5.79 -4.31
N LEU A 58 17.29 -6.98 -4.40
CA LEU A 58 17.67 -8.12 -3.56
C LEU A 58 19.14 -8.52 -3.69
N PRO A 59 19.72 -8.59 -4.92
CA PRO A 59 21.14 -8.87 -5.07
C PRO A 59 22.09 -7.86 -4.42
N SER A 60 21.63 -6.66 -4.09
CA SER A 60 22.43 -5.64 -3.38
C SER A 60 22.33 -5.75 -1.84
N ILE A 61 21.49 -6.64 -1.35
CA ILE A 61 21.20 -6.79 0.08
C ILE A 61 21.69 -8.17 0.56
N PRO A 62 22.40 -8.28 1.72
CA PRO A 62 22.69 -9.56 2.33
C PRO A 62 21.38 -10.31 2.74
N PRO A 63 21.34 -11.64 2.62
CA PRO A 63 22.43 -12.56 2.26
C PRO A 63 22.71 -12.72 0.76
N TRP A 64 21.83 -12.19 -0.13
CA TRP A 64 21.94 -12.39 -1.57
C TRP A 64 23.18 -11.73 -2.18
N SER A 65 23.55 -10.53 -1.73
CA SER A 65 24.73 -9.80 -2.23
C SER A 65 26.03 -10.58 -2.04
N HIS A 66 26.09 -11.51 -1.09
CA HIS A 66 27.29 -12.33 -0.84
C HIS A 66 27.41 -13.54 -1.76
N VAL A 67 26.33 -13.95 -2.46
CA VAL A 67 26.30 -15.17 -3.28
C VAL A 67 25.89 -14.94 -4.73
N THR A 68 25.51 -13.70 -5.08
CA THR A 68 25.14 -13.33 -6.44
C THR A 68 26.21 -12.45 -7.07
N ASN A 69 26.71 -12.83 -8.24
CA ASN A 69 27.58 -11.96 -9.04
C ASN A 69 26.76 -11.08 -10.02
N TYR A 70 25.49 -10.91 -9.75
CA TYR A 70 24.56 -10.21 -10.62
C TYR A 70 24.47 -8.74 -10.20
N HIS A 71 24.93 -7.84 -11.04
CA HIS A 71 24.67 -6.42 -10.92
C HIS A 71 23.37 -6.11 -11.65
N TYR A 72 22.27 -6.02 -10.90
CA TYR A 72 21.01 -5.54 -11.43
C TYR A 72 20.97 -4.01 -11.39
N GLN A 73 20.19 -3.47 -12.31
CA GLN A 73 19.89 -2.05 -12.40
C GLN A 73 18.64 -1.79 -11.54
N TYR A 74 18.78 -1.20 -10.38
CA TYR A 74 17.64 -0.99 -9.50
C TYR A 74 17.26 0.48 -9.35
N THR A 75 16.00 0.71 -9.01
CA THR A 75 15.43 2.01 -8.69
C THR A 75 15.13 2.06 -7.20
N SER A 76 15.93 2.78 -6.42
CA SER A 76 15.87 2.80 -4.95
C SER A 76 14.49 3.17 -4.39
N GLU A 77 13.74 4.01 -5.10
CA GLU A 77 12.43 4.50 -4.69
C GLU A 77 11.33 3.45 -4.71
N LEU A 78 11.53 2.35 -5.42
CA LEU A 78 10.57 1.24 -5.50
C LEU A 78 10.95 0.07 -4.60
N ASN A 79 11.95 0.21 -3.75
CA ASN A 79 12.46 -0.83 -2.84
C ASN A 79 11.42 -1.28 -1.81
N ASP A 80 10.47 -0.42 -1.43
CA ASP A 80 9.37 -0.78 -0.55
C ASP A 80 8.52 -1.93 -1.11
N LEU A 81 8.50 -2.09 -2.42
CA LEU A 81 7.72 -3.15 -3.05
C LEU A 81 8.21 -4.55 -2.62
N PRO A 82 9.47 -4.94 -2.87
CA PRO A 82 9.98 -6.22 -2.39
C PRO A 82 10.18 -6.27 -0.87
N MET A 83 10.44 -5.14 -0.21
CA MET A 83 10.78 -5.13 1.21
C MET A 83 9.57 -5.03 2.16
N GLN A 84 8.43 -4.49 1.70
CA GLN A 84 7.24 -4.28 2.52
C GLN A 84 5.99 -4.88 1.87
N ILE A 85 5.63 -4.40 0.67
CA ILE A 85 4.32 -4.64 0.06
C ILE A 85 4.12 -6.12 -0.28
N VAL A 86 5.11 -6.76 -0.89
CA VAL A 86 5.02 -8.18 -1.28
C VAL A 86 5.08 -9.11 -0.07
N PRO A 87 5.92 -8.90 0.96
CA PRO A 87 5.82 -9.63 2.22
C PRO A 87 4.46 -9.54 2.90
N TRP A 88 3.83 -8.36 2.97
CA TRP A 88 2.46 -8.24 3.49
C TRP A 88 1.44 -8.95 2.60
N MET A 89 1.56 -8.79 1.29
CA MET A 89 0.72 -9.49 0.32
C MET A 89 0.80 -11.01 0.50
N HIS A 90 2.00 -11.54 0.69
CA HIS A 90 2.21 -12.96 0.92
C HIS A 90 1.46 -13.45 2.16
N GLN A 91 1.64 -12.79 3.30
CA GLN A 91 0.96 -13.12 4.55
C GLN A 91 -0.57 -13.03 4.44
N VAL A 92 -1.09 -11.93 3.85
CA VAL A 92 -2.53 -11.75 3.63
C VAL A 92 -3.11 -12.89 2.80
N ARG A 93 -2.43 -13.27 1.72
CA ARG A 93 -2.89 -14.34 0.81
C ARG A 93 -2.91 -15.70 1.50
N GLU A 94 -1.84 -16.06 2.22
CA GLU A 94 -1.78 -17.35 2.93
C GLU A 94 -2.81 -17.41 4.07
N SER A 95 -3.06 -16.31 4.78
CA SER A 95 -4.15 -16.22 5.76
C SER A 95 -5.51 -16.50 5.13
N TRP A 96 -5.83 -15.85 3.99
CA TRP A 96 -7.11 -16.08 3.31
C TRP A 96 -7.23 -17.47 2.69
N LYS A 97 -6.15 -18.07 2.18
CA LYS A 97 -6.14 -19.47 1.71
C LYS A 97 -6.45 -20.44 2.83
N SER A 98 -6.00 -20.12 4.05
CA SER A 98 -6.30 -20.90 5.26
C SER A 98 -7.65 -20.51 5.89
N LEU A 99 -8.50 -19.73 5.21
CA LEU A 99 -9.79 -19.22 5.69
C LEU A 99 -9.70 -18.49 7.04
N THR A 100 -8.54 -17.91 7.34
CA THR A 100 -8.27 -17.16 8.56
C THR A 100 -8.16 -15.67 8.23
N PRO A 101 -8.89 -14.76 8.89
CA PRO A 101 -8.72 -13.33 8.67
C PRO A 101 -7.28 -12.89 8.99
N PRO A 102 -6.63 -12.07 8.13
CA PRO A 102 -5.25 -11.62 8.31
C PRO A 102 -5.14 -10.53 9.39
N LEU A 103 -5.46 -10.86 10.65
CA LEU A 103 -5.54 -9.89 11.73
C LEU A 103 -4.16 -9.49 12.28
N TRP A 104 -3.20 -10.42 12.28
CA TRP A 104 -1.93 -10.26 12.98
C TRP A 104 -0.73 -10.68 12.11
N ASN A 105 0.27 -9.81 12.01
CA ASN A 105 1.57 -10.13 11.47
C ASN A 105 2.50 -10.53 12.62
N HIS A 106 2.82 -11.81 12.75
CA HIS A 106 3.76 -12.32 13.76
C HIS A 106 5.21 -12.33 13.26
N LEU A 107 5.40 -12.20 11.95
CA LEU A 107 6.69 -12.42 11.28
C LEU A 107 7.64 -11.21 11.31
N SER A 108 7.15 -10.04 11.69
CA SER A 108 7.93 -8.80 11.72
C SER A 108 7.63 -7.99 12.98
N GLY A 109 8.63 -7.28 13.52
CA GLY A 109 8.48 -6.36 14.64
C GLY A 109 7.96 -7.03 15.92
N ALA A 110 8.34 -8.29 16.16
CA ALA A 110 7.80 -9.13 17.22
C ALA A 110 6.27 -9.28 17.22
N GLY A 111 5.58 -8.70 16.24
CA GLY A 111 4.14 -8.78 15.97
C GLY A 111 3.39 -7.45 16.04
N TYR A 112 2.49 -7.26 15.05
CA TYR A 112 1.59 -6.11 14.97
C TYR A 112 0.33 -6.41 14.13
N PRO A 113 -0.76 -5.57 14.22
CA PRO A 113 -1.99 -5.79 13.47
C PRO A 113 -1.78 -5.68 11.95
N LEU A 114 -1.90 -6.78 11.20
CA LEU A 114 -1.75 -6.81 9.74
C LEU A 114 -2.94 -6.15 9.03
N LEU A 115 -4.16 -6.41 9.47
CA LEU A 115 -5.36 -5.77 8.92
C LEU A 115 -5.39 -4.28 9.22
N GLY A 116 -4.88 -3.87 10.39
CA GLY A 116 -4.75 -2.47 10.79
C GLY A 116 -3.61 -1.72 10.11
N ASN A 117 -2.76 -2.40 9.36
CA ASN A 117 -1.80 -1.79 8.46
C ASN A 117 -2.54 -1.27 7.22
N GLY A 118 -2.62 0.04 7.05
CA GLY A 118 -3.38 0.67 5.96
C GLY A 118 -2.96 0.23 4.56
N GLN A 119 -1.77 -0.36 4.37
CA GLN A 119 -1.21 -0.70 3.06
C GLN A 119 -1.24 -2.20 2.72
N SER A 120 -1.68 -3.06 3.63
CA SER A 120 -1.79 -4.51 3.36
C SER A 120 -2.82 -4.86 2.27
N ALA A 121 -3.79 -3.99 2.00
CA ALA A 121 -4.90 -4.18 1.08
C ALA A 121 -5.65 -5.51 1.30
N ALA A 122 -5.77 -5.93 2.55
CA ALA A 122 -6.21 -7.26 2.95
C ALA A 122 -7.62 -7.63 2.48
N LEU A 123 -8.50 -6.63 2.27
CA LEU A 123 -9.89 -6.80 1.82
C LEU A 123 -10.12 -6.32 0.38
N SER A 124 -9.06 -6.03 -0.37
CA SER A 124 -9.16 -5.63 -1.78
C SER A 124 -9.74 -6.76 -2.64
N LEU A 125 -10.71 -6.45 -3.50
CA LEU A 125 -11.27 -7.40 -4.45
C LEU A 125 -10.19 -8.01 -5.36
N LEU A 126 -9.20 -7.24 -5.78
CA LEU A 126 -8.09 -7.74 -6.61
C LEU A 126 -7.28 -8.81 -5.88
N ARG A 127 -7.08 -8.64 -4.55
CA ARG A 127 -6.41 -9.63 -3.71
C ARG A 127 -7.17 -10.96 -3.70
N PHE A 128 -8.50 -10.91 -3.55
CA PHE A 128 -9.34 -12.11 -3.61
C PHE A 128 -9.36 -12.75 -4.99
N LEU A 129 -9.49 -11.95 -6.04
CA LEU A 129 -9.48 -12.46 -7.42
C LEU A 129 -8.16 -13.17 -7.79
N THR A 130 -7.05 -12.82 -7.15
CA THR A 130 -5.75 -13.45 -7.45
C THR A 130 -5.34 -14.54 -6.46
N LEU A 131 -6.15 -14.87 -5.45
CA LEU A 131 -5.87 -15.95 -4.50
C LEU A 131 -5.54 -17.30 -5.14
N PRO A 132 -6.23 -17.75 -6.24
CA PRO A 132 -5.92 -19.02 -6.87
C PRO A 132 -4.54 -19.08 -7.54
N LEU A 133 -3.92 -17.94 -7.83
CA LEU A 133 -2.63 -17.89 -8.49
C LEU A 133 -1.49 -18.03 -7.47
N PRO A 134 -0.30 -18.52 -7.84
CA PRO A 134 0.89 -18.40 -7.01
C PRO A 134 1.32 -16.91 -6.88
N LEU A 135 2.18 -16.60 -5.92
CA LEU A 135 2.53 -15.22 -5.56
C LEU A 135 3.07 -14.43 -6.75
N GLU A 136 4.01 -15.00 -7.49
CA GLU A 136 4.66 -14.39 -8.67
C GLU A 136 3.66 -14.05 -9.78
N ARG A 137 2.62 -14.88 -9.95
CA ARG A 137 1.55 -14.64 -10.93
C ARG A 137 0.52 -13.66 -10.42
N ALA A 138 0.23 -13.70 -9.13
CA ALA A 138 -0.74 -12.82 -8.48
C ALA A 138 -0.32 -11.35 -8.57
N VAL A 139 0.96 -11.03 -8.32
CA VAL A 139 1.48 -9.66 -8.43
C VAL A 139 1.29 -9.13 -9.85
N THR A 140 1.70 -9.91 -10.86
CA THR A 140 1.54 -9.54 -12.27
C THR A 140 0.07 -9.39 -12.67
N ALA A 141 -0.79 -10.34 -12.25
CA ALA A 141 -2.22 -10.32 -12.57
C ALA A 141 -2.92 -9.10 -11.94
N GLU A 142 -2.61 -8.76 -10.69
CA GLU A 142 -3.13 -7.55 -10.06
C GLU A 142 -2.71 -6.28 -10.82
N GLY A 143 -1.44 -6.16 -11.23
CA GLY A 143 -0.96 -5.05 -12.04
C GLY A 143 -1.72 -4.92 -13.36
N ALA A 144 -1.88 -6.03 -14.10
CA ALA A 144 -2.62 -6.06 -15.35
C ALA A 144 -4.11 -5.68 -15.16
N MET A 145 -4.75 -6.19 -14.10
CA MET A 145 -6.15 -5.85 -13.78
C MET A 145 -6.32 -4.38 -13.40
N LYS A 146 -5.38 -3.77 -12.68
CA LYS A 146 -5.41 -2.33 -12.35
C LYS A 146 -5.41 -1.47 -13.63
N VAL A 147 -4.56 -1.81 -14.61
CA VAL A 147 -4.52 -1.12 -15.89
C VAL A 147 -5.84 -1.31 -16.65
N LEU A 148 -6.39 -2.52 -16.72
CA LEU A 148 -7.69 -2.79 -17.35
C LEU A 148 -8.85 -2.00 -16.72
N ILE A 149 -8.85 -1.85 -15.39
CA ILE A 149 -9.83 -1.03 -14.65
C ILE A 149 -9.69 0.44 -15.05
N ALA A 150 -8.45 0.98 -15.03
CA ALA A 150 -8.17 2.36 -15.42
C ALA A 150 -8.62 2.66 -16.85
N LEU A 151 -8.24 1.81 -17.81
CA LEU A 151 -8.65 1.90 -19.22
C LEU A 151 -10.18 1.92 -19.37
N THR A 152 -10.83 0.92 -18.76
CA THR A 152 -12.28 0.71 -18.92
C THR A 152 -13.08 1.86 -18.36
N PHE A 153 -12.79 2.30 -17.13
CA PHE A 153 -13.57 3.36 -16.50
C PHE A 153 -13.27 4.74 -17.06
N THR A 154 -12.03 4.99 -17.52
CA THR A 154 -11.73 6.24 -18.24
C THR A 154 -12.50 6.30 -19.56
N PHE A 155 -12.55 5.18 -20.29
CA PHE A 155 -13.38 5.09 -21.50
C PHE A 155 -14.86 5.32 -21.19
N LEU A 156 -15.44 4.61 -20.23
CA LEU A 156 -16.86 4.72 -19.85
C LEU A 156 -17.22 6.14 -19.42
N TYR A 157 -16.36 6.78 -18.64
CA TYR A 157 -16.56 8.16 -18.22
C TYR A 157 -16.51 9.13 -19.39
N SER A 158 -15.43 9.09 -20.19
CA SER A 158 -15.20 10.01 -21.31
C SER A 158 -16.26 9.80 -22.43
N ARG A 159 -16.69 8.55 -22.68
CA ARG A 159 -17.65 8.21 -23.73
C ARG A 159 -19.03 8.83 -23.53
N ARG A 160 -19.34 9.26 -22.31
CA ARG A 160 -20.60 9.97 -22.02
C ARG A 160 -20.67 11.34 -22.69
N ARG A 161 -19.56 11.92 -23.10
CA ARG A 161 -19.48 13.30 -23.60
C ARG A 161 -18.72 13.43 -24.93
N TYR A 162 -17.78 12.52 -25.16
CA TYR A 162 -16.82 12.62 -26.26
C TYR A 162 -16.96 11.47 -27.25
N SER A 163 -16.33 11.62 -28.41
CA SER A 163 -16.33 10.63 -29.49
C SER A 163 -15.69 9.30 -29.04
N LEU A 164 -15.99 8.23 -29.80
CA LEU A 164 -15.42 6.91 -29.55
C LEU A 164 -13.90 6.93 -29.55
N LEU A 165 -13.28 7.56 -30.54
CA LEU A 165 -11.83 7.65 -30.67
C LEU A 165 -11.21 8.54 -29.59
N GLY A 166 -11.80 9.72 -29.32
CA GLY A 166 -11.35 10.58 -28.24
C GLY A 166 -11.36 9.87 -26.89
N SER A 167 -12.44 9.16 -26.58
CA SER A 167 -12.57 8.38 -25.34
C SER A 167 -11.57 7.22 -25.27
N THR A 168 -11.21 6.61 -26.41
CA THR A 168 -10.19 5.55 -26.47
C THR A 168 -8.80 6.12 -26.19
N VAL A 169 -8.46 7.28 -26.76
CA VAL A 169 -7.19 7.96 -26.49
C VAL A 169 -7.10 8.35 -25.01
N ALA A 170 -8.16 8.94 -24.44
CA ALA A 170 -8.22 9.27 -23.01
C ALA A 170 -7.99 8.05 -22.12
N ALA A 171 -8.61 6.92 -22.45
CA ALA A 171 -8.44 5.66 -21.74
C ALA A 171 -6.98 5.19 -21.75
N VAL A 172 -6.34 5.19 -22.92
CA VAL A 172 -4.93 4.82 -23.08
C VAL A 172 -4.03 5.78 -22.31
N THR A 173 -4.29 7.09 -22.42
CA THR A 173 -3.53 8.13 -21.73
C THR A 173 -3.54 7.92 -20.21
N PHE A 174 -4.69 7.66 -19.60
CA PHE A 174 -4.75 7.42 -18.15
C PHE A 174 -4.25 6.02 -17.77
N GLY A 175 -4.65 4.98 -18.51
CA GLY A 175 -4.32 3.58 -18.20
C GLY A 175 -2.81 3.29 -18.19
N PHE A 176 -2.04 4.04 -18.98
CA PHE A 176 -0.58 3.91 -19.08
C PHE A 176 0.18 5.17 -18.67
N CYS A 177 -0.47 6.14 -18.00
CA CYS A 177 0.21 7.34 -17.50
C CYS A 177 1.29 6.99 -16.46
N GLY A 178 2.21 7.92 -16.25
CA GLY A 178 3.32 7.76 -15.32
C GLY A 178 2.89 7.36 -13.90
N PHE A 179 1.73 7.84 -13.42
CA PHE A 179 1.24 7.45 -12.09
C PHE A 179 0.85 5.96 -12.03
N ILE A 180 0.06 5.51 -13.00
CA ILE A 180 -0.41 4.11 -13.03
C ILE A 180 0.75 3.14 -13.24
N VAL A 181 1.65 3.40 -14.18
CA VAL A 181 2.75 2.48 -14.47
C VAL A 181 3.95 2.65 -13.54
N GLY A 182 4.25 3.86 -13.07
CA GLY A 182 5.36 4.11 -12.16
C GLY A 182 5.17 3.47 -10.78
N TRP A 183 3.96 3.49 -10.26
CA TRP A 183 3.60 2.92 -8.94
C TRP A 183 2.75 1.66 -9.05
N LEU A 184 2.80 0.95 -10.17
CA LEU A 184 1.84 -0.09 -10.56
C LEU A 184 1.50 -1.10 -9.48
N HIS A 185 2.51 -1.63 -8.79
CA HIS A 185 2.32 -2.71 -7.82
C HIS A 185 2.03 -2.22 -6.39
N PHE A 186 2.14 -0.91 -6.16
CA PHE A 186 1.80 -0.30 -4.87
C PHE A 186 0.28 -0.24 -4.62
N PRO A 187 -0.15 -0.28 -3.36
CA PRO A 187 -1.57 -0.13 -3.00
C PRO A 187 -2.19 1.18 -3.46
N MET A 188 -1.40 2.26 -3.58
CA MET A 188 -1.91 3.53 -4.09
C MET A 188 -2.49 3.42 -5.50
N VAL A 189 -1.94 2.56 -6.38
CA VAL A 189 -2.50 2.33 -7.71
C VAL A 189 -3.75 1.45 -7.66
N THR A 190 -3.91 0.61 -6.64
CA THR A 190 -5.18 -0.10 -6.42
C THR A 190 -6.33 0.88 -6.17
N ALA A 191 -6.08 1.99 -5.48
CA ALA A 191 -7.04 3.09 -5.34
C ALA A 191 -7.10 3.96 -6.60
N ALA A 192 -5.96 4.36 -7.16
CA ALA A 192 -5.84 5.28 -8.29
C ALA A 192 -6.55 4.79 -9.56
N CYS A 193 -6.48 3.50 -9.88
CA CYS A 193 -7.16 2.93 -11.05
C CYS A 193 -8.69 3.06 -10.98
N LEU A 194 -9.26 3.29 -9.78
CA LEU A 194 -10.69 3.55 -9.57
C LEU A 194 -11.07 5.04 -9.74
N ALA A 195 -10.12 5.95 -9.91
CA ALA A 195 -10.39 7.38 -10.00
C ALA A 195 -11.42 7.74 -11.11
N PRO A 196 -11.31 7.26 -12.35
CA PRO A 196 -12.31 7.53 -13.37
C PRO A 196 -13.66 6.87 -13.06
N ALA A 197 -13.66 5.76 -12.31
CA ALA A 197 -14.91 5.11 -11.88
C ALA A 197 -15.68 5.97 -10.86
N VAL A 198 -14.97 6.70 -9.99
CA VAL A 198 -15.59 7.65 -9.05
C VAL A 198 -16.36 8.74 -9.83
N LEU A 199 -15.72 9.35 -10.81
CA LEU A 199 -16.38 10.36 -11.67
C LEU A 199 -17.54 9.75 -12.46
N TYR A 200 -17.37 8.54 -12.99
CA TYR A 200 -18.41 7.82 -13.71
C TYR A 200 -19.65 7.53 -12.84
N ALA A 201 -19.44 7.08 -11.60
CA ALA A 201 -20.53 6.81 -10.65
C ALA A 201 -21.31 8.10 -10.29
N ILE A 202 -20.59 9.21 -10.10
CA ILE A 202 -21.19 10.53 -9.86
C ILE A 202 -22.07 10.96 -11.08
N GLU A 203 -21.57 10.83 -12.30
CA GLU A 203 -22.33 11.14 -13.52
C GLU A 203 -23.61 10.31 -13.62
N LEU A 204 -23.50 9.00 -13.38
CA LEU A 204 -24.66 8.11 -13.40
C LEU A 204 -25.75 8.55 -12.42
N LEU A 205 -25.37 8.95 -11.22
CA LEU A 205 -26.30 9.43 -10.18
C LEU A 205 -26.85 10.82 -10.50
N ALA A 206 -26.02 11.70 -11.08
CA ALA A 206 -26.42 13.04 -11.50
C ALA A 206 -27.41 13.04 -12.66
N GLU A 207 -27.38 12.01 -13.53
CA GLU A 207 -28.39 11.86 -14.60
C GLU A 207 -29.71 11.32 -14.07
N LYS A 208 -29.67 10.22 -13.39
CA LYS A 208 -30.88 9.56 -12.89
C LYS A 208 -30.55 8.73 -11.67
N TRP A 209 -31.18 9.05 -10.57
CA TRP A 209 -31.13 8.21 -9.39
C TRP A 209 -31.83 6.87 -9.65
N THR A 210 -31.11 5.79 -9.48
CA THR A 210 -31.65 4.42 -9.43
C THR A 210 -30.91 3.66 -8.32
N ARG A 211 -31.54 2.64 -7.76
CA ARG A 211 -30.92 1.79 -6.72
C ARG A 211 -29.64 1.15 -7.21
N GLY A 212 -29.65 0.62 -8.45
CA GLY A 212 -28.46 0.00 -9.02
C GLY A 212 -27.28 0.96 -9.12
N ARG A 213 -27.52 2.22 -9.55
CA ARG A 213 -26.49 3.26 -9.62
C ARG A 213 -26.03 3.67 -8.22
N PHE A 214 -26.93 3.76 -7.25
CA PHE A 214 -26.60 4.06 -5.86
C PHE A 214 -25.76 2.95 -5.24
N LEU A 215 -26.15 1.69 -5.38
CA LEU A 215 -25.40 0.53 -4.90
C LEU A 215 -24.05 0.41 -5.58
N PHE A 216 -23.97 0.68 -6.89
CA PHE A 216 -22.71 0.71 -7.61
C PHE A 216 -21.74 1.74 -6.99
N ALA A 217 -22.22 2.97 -6.74
CA ALA A 217 -21.40 4.00 -6.09
C ALA A 217 -20.97 3.58 -4.67
N ALA A 218 -21.88 3.04 -3.86
CA ALA A 218 -21.56 2.59 -2.50
C ALA A 218 -20.51 1.45 -2.51
N LEU A 219 -20.67 0.44 -3.36
CA LEU A 219 -19.72 -0.67 -3.50
C LEU A 219 -18.37 -0.22 -4.07
N LEU A 220 -18.38 0.70 -5.03
CA LEU A 220 -17.15 1.28 -5.59
C LEU A 220 -16.35 2.00 -4.51
N TRP A 221 -17.00 2.82 -3.70
CA TRP A 221 -16.31 3.51 -2.60
C TRP A 221 -15.90 2.58 -1.47
N THR A 222 -16.64 1.49 -1.23
CA THR A 222 -16.18 0.43 -0.32
C THR A 222 -14.88 -0.19 -0.84
N GLN A 223 -14.80 -0.49 -2.14
CA GLN A 223 -13.57 -1.00 -2.76
C GLN A 223 -12.43 0.02 -2.73
N LEU A 224 -12.73 1.30 -2.86
CA LEU A 224 -11.74 2.37 -2.71
C LEU A 224 -11.14 2.40 -1.30
N LEU A 225 -11.95 2.21 -0.26
CA LEU A 225 -11.48 2.08 1.12
C LEU A 225 -10.64 0.81 1.33
N PHE A 226 -11.01 -0.31 0.70
CA PHE A 226 -10.26 -1.58 0.76
C PHE A 226 -8.99 -1.61 -0.09
N ALA A 227 -8.76 -0.60 -0.92
CA ALA A 227 -7.63 -0.56 -1.85
C ALA A 227 -6.26 -0.50 -1.17
N GLY A 228 -6.21 -0.23 0.14
CA GLY A 228 -4.97 -0.26 0.90
C GLY A 228 -4.14 1.03 0.82
N HIS A 229 -4.74 2.17 0.48
CA HIS A 229 -4.06 3.47 0.54
C HIS A 229 -5.05 4.59 0.91
N PRO A 230 -5.25 4.83 2.21
CA PRO A 230 -6.22 5.81 2.71
C PRO A 230 -6.01 7.22 2.17
N GLU A 231 -4.77 7.65 2.00
CA GLU A 231 -4.41 8.94 1.44
C GLU A 231 -4.91 9.12 -0.01
N THR A 232 -4.66 8.13 -0.87
CA THR A 232 -5.17 8.17 -2.26
C THR A 232 -6.69 8.13 -2.29
N ALA A 233 -7.33 7.35 -1.40
CA ALA A 233 -8.79 7.35 -1.28
C ALA A 233 -9.30 8.76 -0.89
N ALA A 234 -8.63 9.44 0.03
CA ALA A 234 -8.98 10.81 0.41
C ALA A 234 -8.85 11.81 -0.76
N HIS A 235 -7.78 11.72 -1.57
CA HIS A 235 -7.66 12.52 -2.80
C HIS A 235 -8.83 12.31 -3.75
N LEU A 236 -9.32 11.06 -3.89
CA LEU A 236 -10.45 10.75 -4.76
C LEU A 236 -11.79 11.18 -4.18
N PHE A 237 -11.98 11.15 -2.87
CA PHE A 237 -13.15 11.74 -2.22
C PHE A 237 -13.17 13.27 -2.38
N TRP A 238 -12.01 13.92 -2.24
CA TRP A 238 -11.88 15.35 -2.51
C TRP A 238 -12.23 15.68 -3.96
N LEU A 239 -11.65 14.97 -4.95
CA LEU A 239 -12.00 15.15 -6.37
C LEU A 239 -13.50 14.98 -6.61
N GLY A 240 -14.10 13.93 -6.05
CA GLY A 240 -15.54 13.66 -6.16
C GLY A 240 -16.37 14.79 -5.57
N GLY A 241 -16.00 15.31 -4.41
CA GLY A 241 -16.66 16.44 -3.75
C GLY A 241 -16.61 17.73 -4.59
N VAL A 242 -15.42 18.09 -5.09
CA VAL A 242 -15.22 19.25 -5.99
C VAL A 242 -16.05 19.08 -7.27
N TYR A 243 -16.07 17.88 -7.85
CA TYR A 243 -16.83 17.60 -9.05
C TYR A 243 -18.34 17.74 -8.83
N VAL A 244 -18.88 17.22 -7.73
CA VAL A 244 -20.30 17.38 -7.37
C VAL A 244 -20.65 18.83 -7.15
N LEU A 245 -19.79 19.58 -6.45
CA LEU A 245 -20.00 21.02 -6.24
C LEU A 245 -20.12 21.75 -7.58
N TRP A 246 -19.23 21.47 -8.50
CA TRP A 246 -19.28 22.03 -9.84
C TRP A 246 -20.56 21.65 -10.59
N LEU A 247 -20.99 20.37 -10.55
CA LEU A 247 -22.25 19.92 -11.18
C LEU A 247 -23.46 20.67 -10.63
N VAL A 248 -23.52 20.92 -9.33
CA VAL A 248 -24.63 21.62 -8.69
C VAL A 248 -24.64 23.11 -9.07
N ILE A 249 -23.48 23.76 -9.05
CA ILE A 249 -23.36 25.22 -9.29
C ILE A 249 -23.44 25.52 -10.79
N ALA A 250 -22.63 24.88 -11.62
CA ALA A 250 -22.47 25.22 -13.03
C ALA A 250 -23.51 24.50 -13.92
N GLU A 251 -23.77 23.21 -13.72
CA GLU A 251 -24.73 22.44 -14.49
C GLU A 251 -26.15 22.43 -13.90
N LYS A 252 -26.37 23.15 -12.79
CA LYS A 252 -27.66 23.26 -12.13
C LYS A 252 -28.27 21.92 -11.71
N LYS A 253 -27.42 20.92 -11.39
CA LYS A 253 -27.92 19.66 -10.86
C LYS A 253 -28.54 19.86 -9.48
N PRO A 254 -29.55 19.04 -9.09
CA PRO A 254 -30.22 19.23 -7.83
C PRO A 254 -29.27 19.01 -6.64
N TRP A 255 -29.33 19.86 -5.63
CA TRP A 255 -28.50 19.76 -4.40
C TRP A 255 -28.66 18.42 -3.68
N ARG A 256 -29.80 17.74 -3.87
CA ARG A 256 -30.05 16.37 -3.38
C ARG A 256 -28.99 15.37 -3.83
N LEU A 257 -28.19 15.70 -4.85
CA LEU A 257 -27.05 14.87 -5.27
C LEU A 257 -26.04 14.73 -4.13
N PHE A 258 -25.79 15.78 -3.35
CA PHE A 258 -24.93 15.71 -2.14
C PHE A 258 -25.46 14.69 -1.12
N LEU A 259 -26.78 14.69 -0.86
CA LEU A 259 -27.40 13.75 0.06
C LEU A 259 -27.31 12.30 -0.46
N THR A 260 -27.52 12.12 -1.77
CA THR A 260 -27.39 10.80 -2.40
C THR A 260 -25.98 10.25 -2.25
N LEU A 261 -24.98 11.10 -2.51
CA LEU A 261 -23.57 10.71 -2.40
C LEU A 261 -23.16 10.52 -0.93
N GLY A 262 -23.61 11.40 -0.04
CA GLY A 262 -23.42 11.23 1.41
C GLY A 262 -24.01 9.91 1.92
N GLY A 263 -25.21 9.55 1.49
CA GLY A 263 -25.82 8.26 1.80
C GLY A 263 -25.02 7.07 1.27
N ALA A 264 -24.51 7.16 0.02
CA ALA A 264 -23.67 6.11 -0.55
C ALA A 264 -22.31 6.00 0.19
N LEU A 265 -21.70 7.11 0.62
CA LEU A 265 -20.50 7.13 1.46
C LEU A 265 -20.76 6.51 2.83
N THR A 266 -21.92 6.81 3.44
CA THR A 266 -22.30 6.20 4.72
C THR A 266 -22.41 4.68 4.59
N ILE A 267 -23.13 4.19 3.59
CA ILE A 267 -23.21 2.74 3.31
C ILE A 267 -21.84 2.15 3.06
N SER A 268 -20.99 2.84 2.30
CA SER A 268 -19.61 2.42 2.05
C SER A 268 -18.80 2.30 3.34
N ALA A 269 -18.87 3.29 4.24
CA ALA A 269 -18.18 3.27 5.52
C ALA A 269 -18.67 2.13 6.43
N LEU A 270 -20.00 1.89 6.45
CA LEU A 270 -20.59 0.77 7.19
C LEU A 270 -20.15 -0.59 6.63
N LEU A 271 -20.12 -0.75 5.31
CA LEU A 271 -19.61 -1.96 4.66
C LEU A 271 -18.10 -2.14 4.87
N ALA A 272 -17.34 -1.05 4.96
CA ALA A 272 -15.91 -1.07 5.20
C ALA A 272 -15.52 -1.11 6.69
N ALA A 273 -16.49 -1.16 7.61
CA ALA A 273 -16.25 -1.16 9.05
C ALA A 273 -15.28 -2.26 9.54
N PRO A 274 -15.25 -3.50 8.94
CA PRO A 274 -14.26 -4.53 9.31
C PRO A 274 -12.81 -4.11 9.08
N TYR A 275 -12.56 -3.16 8.20
CA TYR A 275 -11.25 -2.59 7.92
C TYR A 275 -11.04 -1.27 8.67
N LEU A 276 -12.01 -0.37 8.59
CA LEU A 276 -11.88 0.98 9.14
C LEU A 276 -11.73 0.97 10.67
N ALA A 277 -12.48 0.13 11.38
CA ALA A 277 -12.42 0.10 12.84
C ALA A 277 -11.06 -0.38 13.37
N PRO A 278 -10.45 -1.48 12.88
CA PRO A 278 -9.06 -1.85 13.22
C PRO A 278 -8.03 -0.81 12.81
N LEU A 279 -8.17 -0.19 11.64
CA LEU A 279 -7.26 0.85 11.19
C LEU A 279 -7.27 2.05 12.15
N LEU A 280 -8.45 2.56 12.49
CA LEU A 280 -8.60 3.68 13.42
C LEU A 280 -8.12 3.34 14.84
N GLU A 281 -8.21 2.09 15.26
CA GLU A 281 -7.67 1.62 16.54
C GLU A 281 -6.13 1.54 16.53
N THR A 282 -5.53 1.13 15.39
CA THR A 282 -4.09 0.90 15.24
C THR A 282 -3.33 2.19 14.99
N MET A 283 -3.86 3.05 14.13
CA MET A 283 -3.19 4.25 13.62
C MET A 283 -2.65 5.19 14.72
N PRO A 284 -3.39 5.51 15.81
CA PRO A 284 -2.90 6.41 16.86
C PRO A 284 -1.68 5.89 17.65
N LYS A 285 -1.40 4.58 17.57
CA LYS A 285 -0.28 3.92 18.27
C LYS A 285 0.91 3.65 17.34
N SER A 286 0.79 4.01 16.07
CA SER A 286 1.80 3.78 15.06
C SER A 286 2.96 4.78 15.14
N LYS A 287 4.12 4.36 14.64
CA LYS A 287 5.31 5.21 14.43
C LYS A 287 4.96 6.42 13.58
N ARG A 288 4.18 6.24 12.51
CA ARG A 288 3.76 7.32 11.61
C ARG A 288 3.04 8.47 12.31
N VAL A 289 2.08 8.13 13.18
CA VAL A 289 1.33 9.17 13.91
C VAL A 289 2.17 9.79 15.04
N ALA A 290 3.07 9.02 15.67
CA ALA A 290 4.01 9.58 16.63
C ALA A 290 4.91 10.63 15.98
N GLU A 291 5.46 10.36 14.81
CA GLU A 291 6.28 11.31 14.05
C GLU A 291 5.52 12.57 13.64
N LEU A 292 4.27 12.42 13.17
CA LEU A 292 3.43 13.56 12.80
C LEU A 292 3.08 14.46 13.99
N LYS A 293 3.04 13.91 15.21
CA LYS A 293 2.84 14.69 16.43
C LYS A 293 4.10 15.43 16.86
N GLU A 294 5.28 14.81 16.69
CA GLU A 294 6.57 15.40 17.02
C GLU A 294 6.98 16.47 16.01
N ARG A 295 6.66 16.25 14.75
CA ARG A 295 6.90 17.19 13.63
C ARG A 295 5.64 17.33 12.79
N PRO A 296 4.72 18.21 13.17
CA PRO A 296 3.57 18.47 12.30
C PRO A 296 4.07 18.99 10.96
N VAL A 297 3.54 18.43 9.87
CA VAL A 297 3.88 18.87 8.51
C VAL A 297 3.47 20.34 8.38
N THR A 298 4.45 21.22 8.27
CA THR A 298 4.24 22.65 8.00
C THR A 298 4.27 22.90 6.50
N ALA A 299 3.75 24.05 6.07
CA ALA A 299 3.84 24.45 4.67
C ALA A 299 5.31 24.55 4.17
N GLU A 300 6.26 24.73 5.09
CA GLU A 300 7.71 24.80 4.81
C GLU A 300 8.31 23.42 4.55
N ASP A 301 7.71 22.34 5.10
CA ASP A 301 8.14 20.95 4.87
C ASP A 301 7.62 20.37 3.54
N LEU A 302 6.85 21.15 2.77
CA LEU A 302 6.37 20.73 1.47
C LEU A 302 7.55 20.58 0.50
N PRO A 303 7.63 19.47 -0.26
CA PRO A 303 8.88 18.99 -0.82
C PRO A 303 9.53 20.00 -1.79
N TYR A 304 10.56 20.68 -1.31
CA TYR A 304 11.45 21.50 -2.11
C TYR A 304 12.18 20.69 -3.18
N GLN A 305 12.41 19.41 -2.92
CA GLN A 305 13.13 18.47 -3.81
C GLN A 305 12.43 18.26 -5.14
N ASP A 306 11.09 18.26 -5.17
CA ASP A 306 10.32 18.02 -6.40
C ASP A 306 10.45 19.13 -7.46
N ARG A 307 10.78 20.34 -7.07
CA ARG A 307 10.86 21.49 -8.00
C ARG A 307 11.96 21.30 -9.05
N ASN A 308 13.10 20.77 -8.62
CA ASN A 308 14.25 20.54 -9.50
C ASN A 308 14.00 19.42 -10.51
N CYS A 309 13.06 18.52 -10.22
CA CYS A 309 12.70 17.39 -11.05
C CYS A 309 11.39 17.61 -11.85
N ALA A 310 10.79 18.80 -11.79
CA ALA A 310 9.52 19.12 -12.46
C ALA A 310 9.53 18.79 -13.96
N ILE A 311 10.69 18.91 -14.61
CA ILE A 311 10.88 18.58 -16.04
C ILE A 311 10.52 17.11 -16.33
N VAL A 312 10.66 16.19 -15.38
CA VAL A 312 10.36 14.76 -15.55
C VAL A 312 8.85 14.53 -15.74
N MET A 313 7.98 15.38 -15.18
CA MET A 313 6.54 15.34 -15.48
C MET A 313 6.23 15.60 -16.96
N PHE A 314 7.12 16.34 -17.63
CA PHE A 314 6.96 16.69 -19.04
C PHE A 314 7.80 15.77 -19.93
N GLN A 315 9.01 15.45 -19.50
CA GLN A 315 9.97 14.62 -20.22
C GLN A 315 10.58 13.57 -19.27
N PRO A 316 10.01 12.37 -19.18
CA PRO A 316 10.36 11.36 -18.18
C PRO A 316 11.82 10.92 -18.14
N HIS A 317 12.49 10.92 -19.29
CA HIS A 317 13.90 10.48 -19.42
C HIS A 317 14.87 11.66 -19.53
N PHE A 318 14.47 12.85 -19.09
CA PHE A 318 15.31 14.04 -19.20
C PHE A 318 16.65 13.89 -18.48
N PHE A 319 16.68 13.24 -17.31
CA PHE A 319 17.89 13.01 -16.54
C PHE A 319 18.58 11.68 -16.84
N GLY A 320 18.18 10.99 -17.90
CA GLY A 320 18.71 9.69 -18.30
C GLY A 320 17.73 8.54 -18.08
N GLN A 321 18.15 7.37 -18.49
CA GLN A 321 17.36 6.13 -18.35
C GLN A 321 18.03 5.17 -17.39
N VAL A 322 17.26 4.22 -16.90
CA VAL A 322 17.80 3.03 -16.23
C VAL A 322 18.67 2.24 -17.27
N PRO A 323 19.91 1.84 -16.96
CA PRO A 323 20.54 1.88 -15.62
C PRO A 323 20.98 3.28 -15.17
N TRP A 324 20.90 3.54 -13.89
CA TRP A 324 21.27 4.81 -13.28
C TRP A 324 22.71 5.25 -13.53
N GLU A 325 23.59 4.33 -13.88
CA GLU A 325 24.97 4.63 -14.30
C GLU A 325 25.04 5.62 -15.46
N LYS A 326 23.95 5.74 -16.22
CA LYS A 326 23.78 6.71 -17.32
C LYS A 326 22.93 7.93 -16.96
N ALA A 327 22.45 8.02 -15.74
CA ALA A 327 21.71 9.17 -15.28
C ALA A 327 22.66 10.31 -14.90
N TRP A 328 22.35 11.53 -15.35
CA TRP A 328 23.17 12.72 -15.11
C TRP A 328 22.49 13.72 -14.15
N GLY A 329 21.32 13.43 -13.67
CA GLY A 329 20.54 14.25 -12.76
C GLY A 329 19.83 13.45 -11.67
N PRO A 330 19.01 14.10 -10.87
CA PRO A 330 18.31 13.44 -9.78
C PRO A 330 17.37 12.39 -10.32
N SER A 331 17.40 11.22 -9.68
CA SER A 331 16.48 10.13 -9.94
C SER A 331 15.31 10.22 -9.00
N ASP A 332 14.17 10.66 -9.47
CA ASP A 332 12.97 10.73 -8.65
C ASP A 332 11.77 10.16 -9.41
N THR A 333 11.16 9.10 -8.86
CA THR A 333 9.97 8.46 -9.42
C THR A 333 8.71 9.29 -9.17
N GLU A 334 8.70 10.09 -8.11
CA GLU A 334 7.56 10.95 -7.78
C GLU A 334 7.19 11.89 -8.94
N PRO A 335 8.12 12.68 -9.52
CA PRO A 335 7.80 13.52 -10.68
C PRO A 335 7.30 12.74 -11.88
N LEU A 336 7.86 11.55 -12.14
CA LEU A 336 7.38 10.68 -13.22
C LEU A 336 5.90 10.35 -13.06
N GLY A 337 5.42 10.15 -11.84
CA GLY A 337 4.01 9.93 -11.56
C GLY A 337 3.08 11.02 -12.12
N GLY A 338 3.61 12.20 -12.40
CA GLY A 338 2.89 13.29 -13.04
C GLY A 338 2.88 13.30 -14.57
N PHE A 339 3.47 12.32 -15.26
CA PHE A 339 3.52 12.27 -16.73
C PHE A 339 2.22 11.72 -17.34
N PRO A 340 1.39 12.55 -18.01
CA PRO A 340 0.15 12.10 -18.67
C PRO A 340 0.36 11.69 -20.14
N GLY A 341 1.60 11.46 -20.56
CA GLY A 341 1.96 11.43 -21.99
C GLY A 341 2.11 12.84 -22.58
N MET A 342 2.90 12.97 -23.61
CA MET A 342 3.16 14.26 -24.26
C MET A 342 1.87 14.86 -24.82
N PHE A 343 1.01 14.02 -25.41
CA PHE A 343 -0.29 14.49 -25.91
C PHE A 343 -1.22 14.95 -24.78
N GLY A 344 -1.13 14.39 -23.57
CA GLY A 344 -1.89 14.84 -22.39
C GLY A 344 -1.60 16.29 -22.01
N TRP A 345 -0.35 16.70 -22.03
CA TRP A 345 0.08 18.08 -21.81
C TRP A 345 -0.46 19.04 -22.89
N VAL A 346 -0.26 18.68 -24.16
CA VAL A 346 -0.76 19.48 -25.29
C VAL A 346 -2.27 19.62 -25.26
N ALA A 347 -2.98 18.55 -24.96
CA ALA A 347 -4.42 18.53 -24.88
C ALA A 347 -4.96 19.45 -23.79
N TRP A 348 -4.38 19.42 -22.59
CA TRP A 348 -4.75 20.32 -21.52
C TRP A 348 -4.60 21.80 -21.88
N ILE A 349 -3.43 22.17 -22.39
CA ILE A 349 -3.14 23.56 -22.78
C ILE A 349 -4.09 24.01 -23.91
N ALA A 350 -4.29 23.14 -24.94
CA ALA A 350 -5.14 23.43 -26.07
C ALA A 350 -6.61 23.65 -25.65
N VAL A 351 -7.13 22.77 -24.82
CA VAL A 351 -8.51 22.87 -24.30
C VAL A 351 -8.68 24.10 -23.43
N ALA A 352 -7.73 24.39 -22.54
CA ALA A 352 -7.74 25.60 -21.72
C ALA A 352 -7.78 26.87 -22.56
N LEU A 353 -6.87 27.00 -23.53
CA LEU A 353 -6.78 28.17 -24.40
C LEU A 353 -8.02 28.33 -25.27
N HIS A 354 -8.55 27.23 -25.83
CA HIS A 354 -9.80 27.27 -26.59
C HIS A 354 -10.97 27.80 -25.75
N ALA A 355 -11.12 27.29 -24.52
CA ALA A 355 -12.21 27.69 -23.64
C ALA A 355 -12.08 29.18 -23.23
N ILE A 356 -10.86 29.67 -23.02
CA ILE A 356 -10.58 31.10 -22.75
C ILE A 356 -10.94 31.95 -23.95
N LEU A 357 -10.41 31.65 -25.15
CA LEU A 357 -10.64 32.42 -26.37
C LEU A 357 -12.13 32.45 -26.77
N ARG A 358 -12.85 31.37 -26.52
CA ARG A 358 -14.29 31.27 -26.76
C ARG A 358 -15.15 31.78 -25.61
N ARG A 359 -14.54 32.27 -24.54
CA ARG A 359 -15.22 32.77 -23.32
C ARG A 359 -16.18 31.76 -22.68
N GLN A 360 -15.81 30.47 -22.75
CA GLN A 360 -16.62 29.36 -22.24
C GLN A 360 -16.39 29.11 -20.75
N TRP A 361 -16.49 30.15 -19.93
CA TRP A 361 -16.10 30.14 -18.50
C TRP A 361 -16.87 29.11 -17.64
N ARG A 362 -18.06 28.72 -18.06
CA ARG A 362 -18.89 27.75 -17.34
C ARG A 362 -18.87 26.36 -17.99
N SER A 363 -18.04 26.15 -19.00
CA SER A 363 -17.95 24.85 -19.66
C SER A 363 -17.22 23.84 -18.76
N ARG A 364 -17.45 22.57 -19.03
CA ARG A 364 -16.82 21.46 -18.37
C ARG A 364 -15.31 21.41 -18.69
N GLU A 365 -14.96 21.77 -19.90
CA GLU A 365 -13.58 21.89 -20.37
C GLU A 365 -12.81 22.95 -19.57
N MET A 366 -13.40 24.10 -19.34
CA MET A 366 -12.81 25.13 -18.48
C MET A 366 -12.68 24.66 -17.05
N PHE A 367 -13.69 23.98 -16.49
CA PHE A 367 -13.62 23.41 -15.15
C PHE A 367 -12.41 22.47 -15.00
N TYR A 368 -12.25 21.51 -15.96
CA TYR A 368 -11.11 20.60 -15.91
C TYR A 368 -9.78 21.32 -16.10
N ALA A 369 -9.73 22.32 -17.00
CA ALA A 369 -8.51 23.08 -17.23
C ALA A 369 -8.04 23.83 -15.97
N VAL A 370 -8.99 24.51 -15.29
CA VAL A 370 -8.72 25.23 -14.04
C VAL A 370 -8.38 24.27 -12.90
N LEU A 371 -9.09 23.17 -12.79
CA LEU A 371 -8.80 22.15 -11.76
C LEU A 371 -7.43 21.50 -11.98
N THR A 372 -7.03 21.26 -13.24
CA THR A 372 -5.68 20.75 -13.57
C THR A 372 -4.60 21.75 -13.15
N LEU A 373 -4.82 23.04 -13.41
CA LEU A 373 -3.90 24.10 -12.98
C LEU A 373 -3.82 24.20 -11.45
N PHE A 374 -4.97 24.14 -10.76
CA PHE A 374 -5.01 24.10 -9.30
C PHE A 374 -4.22 22.92 -8.74
N VAL A 375 -4.45 21.71 -9.28
CA VAL A 375 -3.74 20.49 -8.87
C VAL A 375 -2.24 20.61 -9.13
N LEU A 376 -1.83 21.23 -10.24
CA LEU A 376 -0.41 21.51 -10.50
C LEU A 376 0.18 22.44 -9.44
N GLY A 377 -0.59 23.47 -9.03
CA GLY A 377 -0.22 24.37 -7.94
C GLY A 377 -0.12 23.66 -6.59
N VAL A 378 -0.99 22.66 -6.34
CA VAL A 378 -0.88 21.79 -5.15
C VAL A 378 0.41 20.98 -5.18
N ILE A 379 0.71 20.29 -6.30
CA ILE A 379 1.91 19.46 -6.45
C ILE A 379 3.19 20.25 -6.13
N TYR A 380 3.26 21.47 -6.59
CA TYR A 380 4.44 22.35 -6.39
C TYR A 380 4.26 23.37 -5.26
N SER A 381 3.23 23.19 -4.44
CA SER A 381 2.96 24.02 -3.27
C SER A 381 3.04 25.53 -3.58
N TRP A 382 2.32 25.96 -4.63
CA TRP A 382 2.28 27.38 -4.98
C TRP A 382 1.66 28.18 -3.82
N PRO A 383 2.17 29.37 -3.53
CA PRO A 383 1.64 30.21 -2.47
C PRO A 383 0.12 30.39 -2.54
N GLY A 384 -0.57 30.21 -1.42
CA GLY A 384 -2.02 30.24 -1.30
C GLY A 384 -2.74 28.97 -1.79
N VAL A 385 -2.19 28.23 -2.75
CA VAL A 385 -2.80 26.98 -3.30
C VAL A 385 -2.41 25.78 -2.44
N GLY A 386 -1.11 25.63 -2.17
CA GLY A 386 -0.60 24.57 -1.32
C GLY A 386 -1.20 24.59 0.08
N GLU A 387 -1.22 25.77 0.71
CA GLU A 387 -1.77 25.98 2.05
C GLU A 387 -3.28 25.71 2.10
N SER A 388 -4.04 26.19 1.10
CA SER A 388 -5.48 25.95 1.05
C SER A 388 -5.80 24.46 0.89
N PHE A 389 -5.00 23.71 0.12
CA PHE A 389 -5.16 22.27 0.01
C PHE A 389 -4.75 21.57 1.31
N HIS A 390 -3.66 21.98 1.94
CA HIS A 390 -3.22 21.43 3.21
C HIS A 390 -4.27 21.59 4.32
N LEU A 391 -4.98 22.72 4.37
CA LEU A 391 -6.10 22.91 5.31
C LEU A 391 -7.24 21.89 5.12
N MET A 392 -7.50 21.50 3.87
CA MET A 392 -8.53 20.48 3.56
C MET A 392 -8.03 19.05 3.76
N MET A 393 -6.73 18.82 3.56
CA MET A 393 -6.09 17.52 3.50
C MET A 393 -4.75 17.51 4.26
N PRO A 394 -4.76 17.70 5.60
CA PRO A 394 -3.54 17.96 6.38
C PRO A 394 -2.56 16.78 6.46
N ILE A 395 -3.01 15.57 6.15
CA ILE A 395 -2.17 14.35 6.19
C ILE A 395 -1.79 13.84 4.80
N ALA A 396 -2.24 14.52 3.74
CA ALA A 396 -2.01 14.08 2.36
C ALA A 396 -0.73 14.71 1.80
N ALA A 397 0.13 13.88 1.21
CA ALA A 397 1.29 14.36 0.49
C ALA A 397 0.86 15.06 -0.81
N HIS A 398 1.26 16.32 -0.98
CA HIS A 398 0.92 17.12 -2.15
C HIS A 398 1.42 16.50 -3.46
N ALA A 399 2.61 15.88 -3.43
CA ALA A 399 3.18 15.17 -4.55
C ALA A 399 2.24 14.08 -5.12
N ARG A 400 1.48 13.41 -4.27
CA ARG A 400 0.53 12.35 -4.69
C ARG A 400 -0.69 12.89 -5.47
N ALA A 401 -0.95 14.21 -5.46
CA ALA A 401 -1.95 14.86 -6.30
C ALA A 401 -1.65 14.71 -7.81
N ARG A 402 -0.44 14.25 -8.19
CA ARG A 402 -0.06 13.87 -9.57
C ARG A 402 -1.03 12.86 -10.20
N LEU A 403 -1.64 11.99 -9.39
CA LEU A 403 -2.76 11.15 -9.84
C LEU A 403 -3.90 11.97 -10.45
N LEU A 404 -4.32 13.02 -9.77
CA LEU A 404 -5.42 13.88 -10.22
C LEU A 404 -5.03 14.65 -11.47
N PHE A 405 -3.79 15.13 -11.52
CA PHE A 405 -3.24 15.81 -12.68
C PHE A 405 -3.29 14.93 -13.94
N THR A 406 -2.77 13.70 -13.84
CA THR A 406 -2.74 12.77 -14.99
C THR A 406 -4.13 12.35 -15.45
N LEU A 407 -5.08 12.14 -14.52
CA LEU A 407 -6.47 11.83 -14.85
C LEU A 407 -7.14 13.01 -15.59
N LEU A 408 -6.99 14.21 -15.07
CA LEU A 408 -7.61 15.41 -15.66
C LEU A 408 -7.01 15.71 -17.04
N CYS A 409 -5.70 15.58 -17.23
CA CYS A 409 -5.08 15.67 -18.55
C CYS A 409 -5.61 14.60 -19.50
N ALA A 410 -5.75 13.35 -19.04
CA ALA A 410 -6.28 12.26 -19.88
C ALA A 410 -7.73 12.52 -20.34
N ILE A 411 -8.59 13.02 -19.46
CA ILE A 411 -9.97 13.40 -19.84
C ILE A 411 -9.94 14.49 -20.93
N GLN A 412 -9.03 15.43 -20.81
CA GLN A 412 -8.92 16.54 -21.78
C GLN A 412 -8.37 16.09 -23.14
N THR A 413 -7.68 14.93 -23.25
CA THR A 413 -7.30 14.39 -24.57
C THR A 413 -8.53 14.04 -25.41
N ALA A 414 -9.61 13.55 -24.80
CA ALA A 414 -10.87 13.30 -25.49
C ALA A 414 -11.51 14.60 -26.02
N ALA A 415 -11.54 15.63 -25.17
CA ALA A 415 -12.02 16.95 -25.54
C ALA A 415 -11.19 17.56 -26.68
N ALA A 416 -9.86 17.44 -26.60
CA ALA A 416 -8.93 17.98 -27.61
C ALA A 416 -9.11 17.32 -28.99
N ILE A 417 -9.34 16.00 -29.04
CA ILE A 417 -9.60 15.30 -30.30
C ILE A 417 -10.92 15.77 -30.94
N ASP A 418 -11.96 15.94 -30.16
CA ASP A 418 -13.25 16.44 -30.67
C ASP A 418 -13.14 17.92 -31.06
N LEU A 419 -12.31 18.69 -30.35
CA LEU A 419 -12.01 20.09 -30.65
C LEU A 419 -11.19 20.25 -31.93
N ALA A 420 -10.22 19.33 -32.18
CA ALA A 420 -9.38 19.36 -33.37
C ALA A 420 -10.18 19.33 -34.68
N ARG A 421 -11.36 18.71 -34.65
CA ARG A 421 -12.31 18.72 -35.79
C ARG A 421 -12.96 20.07 -36.03
N ARG A 422 -12.96 20.97 -35.01
CA ARG A 422 -13.60 22.29 -35.06
C ARG A 422 -12.61 23.43 -35.21
N THR A 423 -11.42 23.31 -34.61
CA THR A 423 -10.40 24.36 -34.54
C THR A 423 -8.98 23.79 -34.69
N PRO A 424 -8.64 23.17 -35.85
CA PRO A 424 -7.34 22.46 -36.02
C PRO A 424 -6.16 23.40 -35.92
N MET A 425 -6.30 24.67 -36.33
CA MET A 425 -5.23 25.66 -36.29
C MET A 425 -4.71 25.92 -34.87
N LEU A 426 -5.58 25.90 -33.85
CA LEU A 426 -5.21 26.09 -32.45
C LEU A 426 -4.32 24.97 -31.95
N LEU A 427 -4.66 23.72 -32.26
CA LEU A 427 -3.86 22.55 -31.86
C LEU A 427 -2.51 22.55 -32.57
N ALA A 428 -2.47 22.96 -33.85
CA ALA A 428 -1.22 23.07 -34.60
C ALA A 428 -0.28 24.10 -33.98
N ILE A 429 -0.78 25.27 -33.61
CA ILE A 429 0.01 26.34 -32.98
C ILE A 429 0.58 25.85 -31.63
N LEU A 430 -0.24 25.19 -30.82
CA LEU A 430 0.19 24.68 -29.53
C LEU A 430 1.20 23.56 -29.63
N ALA A 431 0.95 22.60 -30.55
CA ALA A 431 1.92 21.54 -30.82
C ALA A 431 3.28 22.11 -31.28
N ALA A 432 3.23 23.09 -32.16
CA ALA A 432 4.45 23.79 -32.62
C ALA A 432 5.15 24.55 -31.49
N ALA A 433 4.40 25.22 -30.59
CA ALA A 433 4.97 25.91 -29.44
C ALA A 433 5.64 24.96 -28.44
N VAL A 434 5.00 23.83 -28.14
CA VAL A 434 5.59 22.81 -27.27
C VAL A 434 6.81 22.17 -27.92
N MET A 435 6.75 21.89 -29.22
CA MET A 435 7.90 21.38 -29.97
C MET A 435 9.08 22.36 -29.94
N LEU A 436 8.82 23.66 -30.15
CA LEU A 436 9.85 24.69 -30.03
C LEU A 436 10.46 24.74 -28.63
N PHE A 437 9.63 24.66 -27.59
CA PHE A 437 10.08 24.60 -26.21
C PHE A 437 11.02 23.40 -25.96
N LEU A 438 10.64 22.20 -26.45
CA LEU A 438 11.49 21.01 -26.36
C LEU A 438 12.81 21.20 -27.09
N LEU A 439 12.77 21.73 -28.32
CA LEU A 439 13.97 22.00 -29.11
C LEU A 439 14.90 22.99 -28.42
N LEU A 440 14.39 24.03 -27.78
CA LEU A 440 15.15 25.00 -26.98
C LEU A 440 15.79 24.38 -25.73
N ARG A 441 15.25 23.26 -25.22
CA ARG A 441 15.81 22.53 -24.08
C ARG A 441 16.93 21.55 -24.45
N ILE A 442 17.06 21.16 -25.72
CA ILE A 442 18.14 20.28 -26.22
C ILE A 442 19.52 20.80 -25.85
N PRO A 443 19.87 22.10 -26.10
CA PRO A 443 21.19 22.62 -25.75
C PRO A 443 21.51 22.54 -24.25
N MET A 444 20.53 22.61 -23.36
CA MET A 444 20.76 22.46 -21.92
C MET A 444 21.05 21.00 -21.54
N ALA A 445 20.40 20.05 -22.20
CA ALA A 445 20.65 18.63 -21.99
C ALA A 445 22.01 18.19 -22.60
N THR A 446 22.45 18.81 -23.69
CA THR A 446 23.71 18.49 -24.37
C THR A 446 24.96 18.85 -23.60
N ALA A 447 24.86 19.77 -22.64
CA ALA A 447 25.97 20.11 -21.75
C ALA A 447 26.40 18.94 -20.85
N TYR A 448 25.55 17.94 -20.68
CA TYR A 448 25.73 16.84 -19.73
C TYR A 448 25.79 15.44 -20.36
N GLN A 449 24.90 15.05 -21.28
CA GLN A 449 24.97 13.75 -22.01
C GLN A 449 24.04 13.73 -23.25
N PHE A 450 24.55 14.19 -24.38
CA PHE A 450 23.79 14.46 -25.60
C PHE A 450 22.94 13.32 -26.15
N ASP A 451 23.50 12.11 -26.24
CA ASP A 451 22.85 11.00 -26.91
C ASP A 451 21.60 10.47 -26.19
N THR A 452 21.65 10.39 -24.86
CA THR A 452 20.55 9.92 -24.04
C THR A 452 19.40 10.92 -23.98
N ALA A 453 19.68 12.20 -23.85
CA ALA A 453 18.65 13.24 -23.78
C ALA A 453 17.86 13.40 -25.07
N ILE A 454 18.53 13.34 -26.24
CA ILE A 454 17.85 13.38 -27.55
C ILE A 454 16.97 12.16 -27.77
N LEU A 455 17.50 10.96 -27.53
CA LEU A 455 16.73 9.72 -27.66
C LEU A 455 15.51 9.71 -26.72
N ALA A 456 15.66 10.25 -25.52
CA ALA A 456 14.55 10.36 -24.58
C ALA A 456 13.46 11.37 -25.02
N MET A 457 13.83 12.42 -25.76
CA MET A 457 12.88 13.41 -26.28
C MET A 457 12.18 12.96 -27.59
N LEU A 458 12.76 12.00 -28.30
CA LEU A 458 12.29 11.60 -29.63
C LEU A 458 10.81 11.16 -29.63
N PRO A 459 10.32 10.32 -28.70
CA PRO A 459 8.92 9.94 -28.67
C PRO A 459 7.98 11.13 -28.50
N GLY A 460 8.31 12.07 -27.61
CA GLY A 460 7.53 13.29 -27.41
C GLY A 460 7.48 14.17 -28.66
N ILE A 461 8.60 14.33 -29.37
CA ILE A 461 8.68 15.07 -30.63
C ILE A 461 7.79 14.42 -31.70
N VAL A 462 7.84 13.10 -31.83
CA VAL A 462 6.99 12.35 -32.77
C VAL A 462 5.50 12.51 -32.44
N VAL A 463 5.14 12.43 -31.16
CA VAL A 463 3.75 12.69 -30.70
C VAL A 463 3.28 14.07 -31.14
N LEU A 464 4.10 15.09 -30.93
CA LEU A 464 3.76 16.48 -31.27
C LEU A 464 3.65 16.68 -32.78
N LEU A 465 4.56 16.09 -33.56
CA LEU A 465 4.49 16.14 -35.03
C LEU A 465 3.21 15.49 -35.54
N VAL A 466 2.87 14.30 -35.05
CA VAL A 466 1.63 13.61 -35.46
C VAL A 466 0.40 14.37 -35.00
N ALA A 467 0.36 14.91 -33.77
CA ALA A 467 -0.72 15.76 -33.29
C ALA A 467 -0.89 17.01 -34.17
N THR A 468 0.20 17.63 -34.61
CA THR A 468 0.19 18.77 -35.54
C THR A 468 -0.39 18.36 -36.91
N ILE A 469 0.03 17.22 -37.45
CA ILE A 469 -0.51 16.69 -38.72
C ILE A 469 -2.03 16.40 -38.59
N VAL A 470 -2.44 15.80 -37.47
CA VAL A 470 -3.87 15.55 -37.18
C VAL A 470 -4.66 16.86 -37.15
N ALA A 471 -4.10 17.89 -36.53
CA ALA A 471 -4.73 19.21 -36.43
C ALA A 471 -4.80 19.95 -37.79
N MET A 472 -3.85 19.72 -38.70
CA MET A 472 -3.83 20.35 -40.03
C MET A 472 -4.74 19.66 -41.04
N ARG A 473 -5.22 18.44 -40.76
CA ARG A 473 -6.10 17.69 -41.66
C ARG A 473 -7.48 17.49 -41.05
N PRO A 474 -8.40 18.47 -41.12
CA PRO A 474 -9.65 18.47 -40.35
C PRO A 474 -10.76 17.55 -40.93
N ASN A 475 -10.48 16.73 -41.94
CA ASN A 475 -11.54 15.99 -42.62
C ASN A 475 -11.82 14.59 -42.05
N GLU A 476 -13.02 14.15 -42.24
CA GLU A 476 -13.76 12.93 -41.90
C GLU A 476 -13.00 11.61 -41.75
N SER A 477 -11.72 11.57 -42.11
CA SER A 477 -10.86 10.39 -41.98
C SER A 477 -10.49 10.12 -40.51
N THR A 478 -10.70 8.89 -40.06
CA THR A 478 -10.27 8.39 -38.75
C THR A 478 -8.77 8.08 -38.70
N ALA A 479 -8.11 7.98 -39.86
CA ALA A 479 -6.72 7.56 -39.99
C ALA A 479 -5.71 8.44 -39.22
N PRO A 480 -5.81 9.79 -39.24
CA PRO A 480 -4.89 10.63 -38.47
C PRO A 480 -5.03 10.42 -36.94
N VAL A 481 -6.26 10.23 -36.45
CA VAL A 481 -6.49 9.97 -35.02
C VAL A 481 -5.98 8.58 -34.61
N MET A 482 -6.10 7.58 -35.51
CA MET A 482 -5.53 6.26 -35.29
C MET A 482 -3.98 6.32 -35.26
N ALA A 483 -3.36 7.10 -36.14
CA ALA A 483 -1.93 7.34 -36.11
C ALA A 483 -1.51 8.00 -34.79
N LEU A 484 -2.23 9.03 -34.33
CA LEU A 484 -2.00 9.65 -33.02
C LEU A 484 -2.14 8.64 -31.88
N LEU A 485 -3.17 7.79 -31.90
CA LEU A 485 -3.36 6.75 -30.88
C LEU A 485 -2.16 5.79 -30.81
N ILE A 486 -1.63 5.36 -31.97
CA ILE A 486 -0.44 4.49 -32.02
C ILE A 486 0.77 5.20 -31.40
N VAL A 487 0.97 6.47 -31.71
CA VAL A 487 2.11 7.25 -31.20
C VAL A 487 1.95 7.50 -29.68
N VAL A 488 0.75 7.79 -29.21
CA VAL A 488 0.44 7.92 -27.77
C VAL A 488 0.73 6.59 -27.03
N ILE A 489 0.34 5.45 -27.62
CA ILE A 489 0.67 4.13 -27.05
C ILE A 489 2.17 3.96 -26.98
N ALA A 490 2.91 4.28 -28.04
CA ALA A 490 4.36 4.14 -28.08
C ALA A 490 5.06 5.04 -27.04
N ASP A 491 4.65 6.31 -26.92
CA ASP A 491 5.16 7.26 -25.94
C ASP A 491 4.99 6.71 -24.51
N LEU A 492 3.79 6.27 -24.15
CA LEU A 492 3.49 5.77 -22.81
C LEU A 492 4.14 4.40 -22.53
N PHE A 493 4.23 3.51 -23.53
CA PHE A 493 4.84 2.19 -23.36
C PHE A 493 6.34 2.27 -23.17
N LEU A 494 7.02 3.18 -23.88
CA LEU A 494 8.47 3.40 -23.71
C LEU A 494 8.79 3.85 -22.27
N VAL A 495 7.99 4.76 -21.72
CA VAL A 495 8.14 5.21 -20.33
C VAL A 495 7.83 4.09 -19.35
N GLY A 496 6.74 3.36 -19.55
CA GLY A 496 6.30 2.31 -18.63
C GLY A 496 7.19 1.07 -18.63
N ARG A 497 7.82 0.75 -19.78
CA ARG A 497 8.70 -0.41 -19.94
C ARG A 497 9.87 -0.39 -18.97
N ASP A 498 10.50 0.76 -18.80
CA ASP A 498 11.74 0.89 -18.05
C ASP A 498 11.49 0.88 -16.52
N ARG A 499 10.24 1.09 -16.11
CA ARG A 499 9.87 1.11 -14.68
C ARG A 499 9.47 -0.26 -14.10
N ASN A 500 8.92 -1.13 -14.95
CA ASN A 500 8.46 -2.45 -14.54
C ASN A 500 9.14 -3.52 -15.38
N MET A 501 10.47 -3.62 -15.26
CA MET A 501 11.26 -4.59 -16.02
C MET A 501 10.85 -6.03 -15.65
N PRO A 502 10.54 -6.86 -16.64
CA PRO A 502 10.26 -8.26 -16.40
C PRO A 502 11.54 -9.00 -16.00
N LEU A 503 11.54 -9.61 -14.82
CA LEU A 503 12.63 -10.43 -14.29
C LEU A 503 12.24 -11.92 -14.28
N PRO A 504 13.19 -12.85 -14.46
CA PRO A 504 12.89 -14.28 -14.38
C PRO A 504 12.31 -14.68 -13.01
N ASP A 505 11.33 -15.57 -12.97
CA ASP A 505 10.68 -16.02 -11.72
C ASP A 505 11.66 -16.51 -10.65
N ARG A 506 12.77 -17.15 -11.07
CA ARG A 506 13.82 -17.63 -10.17
C ARG A 506 14.48 -16.52 -9.33
N THR A 507 14.30 -15.26 -9.69
CA THR A 507 14.80 -14.10 -8.92
C THR A 507 13.87 -13.68 -7.80
N LEU A 508 12.68 -14.29 -7.71
CA LEU A 508 11.70 -14.01 -6.67
C LEU A 508 12.14 -14.64 -5.35
N TYR A 509 12.78 -13.86 -4.49
CA TYR A 509 13.26 -14.26 -3.16
C TYR A 509 13.97 -15.61 -3.18
N PRO A 510 15.10 -15.75 -3.89
CA PRO A 510 15.81 -17.03 -3.98
C PRO A 510 16.31 -17.47 -2.60
N LYS A 511 16.18 -18.75 -2.31
CA LYS A 511 16.68 -19.31 -1.05
C LYS A 511 18.20 -19.47 -1.14
N THR A 512 18.93 -18.75 -0.28
CA THR A 512 20.34 -18.99 -0.07
C THR A 512 20.56 -20.16 0.93
N PRO A 513 21.75 -20.73 1.04
CA PRO A 513 22.04 -21.77 2.03
C PRO A 513 21.75 -21.33 3.48
N LEU A 514 22.06 -20.07 3.82
CA LEU A 514 21.73 -19.46 5.12
C LEU A 514 20.22 -19.47 5.39
N ILE A 515 19.42 -19.02 4.41
CA ILE A 515 17.95 -18.99 4.52
C ILE A 515 17.40 -20.42 4.66
N ALA A 516 17.91 -21.36 3.87
CA ALA A 516 17.53 -22.75 3.96
C ALA A 516 17.84 -23.34 5.34
N LYS A 517 19.00 -22.98 5.92
CA LYS A 517 19.38 -23.40 7.27
C LYS A 517 18.48 -22.81 8.34
N LEU A 518 18.14 -21.51 8.27
CA LEU A 518 17.18 -20.90 9.19
C LEU A 518 15.80 -21.57 9.13
N GLN A 519 15.32 -21.89 7.94
CA GLN A 519 14.06 -22.62 7.76
C GLN A 519 14.15 -24.06 8.33
N GLU A 520 15.27 -24.75 8.13
CA GLU A 520 15.51 -26.06 8.73
C GLU A 520 15.43 -26.00 10.26
N LEU A 521 16.08 -24.99 10.86
CA LEU A 521 16.04 -24.77 12.30
C LEU A 521 14.62 -24.48 12.80
N ALA A 522 13.86 -23.67 12.06
CA ALA A 522 12.48 -23.37 12.39
C ALA A 522 11.58 -24.63 12.32
N LEU A 523 11.77 -25.48 11.31
CA LEU A 523 11.00 -26.71 11.15
C LEU A 523 11.35 -27.77 12.20
N LYS A 524 12.60 -27.81 12.67
CA LYS A 524 13.06 -28.74 13.73
C LYS A 524 12.62 -28.32 15.12
N THR A 525 12.27 -27.06 15.32
CA THR A 525 11.84 -26.56 16.62
C THR A 525 10.37 -26.94 16.87
N PRO A 526 10.06 -27.54 18.02
CA PRO A 526 8.69 -27.87 18.36
C PRO A 526 7.76 -26.64 18.35
N PRO A 527 6.51 -26.74 17.92
CA PRO A 527 5.57 -25.60 17.89
C PRO A 527 5.39 -24.91 19.24
N ASN A 528 5.53 -25.65 20.34
CA ASN A 528 5.44 -25.11 21.71
C ASN A 528 6.71 -24.41 22.19
N GLU A 529 7.76 -24.32 21.37
CA GLU A 529 8.99 -23.57 21.64
C GLU A 529 9.22 -22.48 20.58
N PRO A 530 8.27 -21.57 20.34
CA PRO A 530 8.44 -20.55 19.31
C PRO A 530 9.66 -19.66 19.62
N PHE A 531 10.39 -19.31 18.58
CA PHE A 531 11.55 -18.42 18.68
C PHE A 531 11.50 -17.31 17.64
N ARG A 532 12.37 -16.33 17.81
CA ARG A 532 12.66 -15.29 16.83
C ARG A 532 14.12 -15.28 16.45
N PHE A 533 14.41 -14.66 15.33
CA PHE A 533 15.77 -14.31 14.95
C PHE A 533 15.96 -12.79 14.88
N ALA A 534 17.21 -12.35 14.76
CA ALA A 534 17.56 -10.98 14.44
C ALA A 534 18.77 -10.96 13.49
N GLY A 535 18.71 -10.19 12.45
CA GLY A 535 19.88 -9.88 11.62
C GLY A 535 20.69 -8.74 12.21
N ILE A 536 22.00 -8.88 12.24
CA ILE A 536 22.94 -7.86 12.70
C ILE A 536 23.51 -7.14 11.48
N GLY A 537 23.64 -5.82 11.57
CA GLY A 537 23.97 -4.97 10.43
C GLY A 537 22.90 -5.04 9.35
N ALA A 538 23.31 -5.07 8.11
CA ALA A 538 22.42 -5.15 6.97
C ALA A 538 21.88 -6.59 6.69
N GLN A 539 22.30 -7.58 7.48
CA GLN A 539 21.96 -8.97 7.25
C GLN A 539 20.46 -9.21 7.35
N PHE A 540 19.94 -9.80 6.27
CA PHE A 540 18.54 -10.16 6.11
C PHE A 540 17.60 -8.99 6.47
N PHE A 541 17.52 -8.04 5.56
CA PHE A 541 16.77 -6.79 5.76
C PHE A 541 15.39 -7.02 6.40
N PRO A 542 14.94 -6.16 7.34
CA PRO A 542 13.66 -6.30 8.03
C PRO A 542 12.47 -6.56 7.09
N ASN A 543 11.52 -7.39 7.49
CA ASN A 543 10.36 -7.93 6.77
C ASN A 543 10.65 -9.03 5.73
N LEU A 544 11.87 -9.13 5.16
CA LEU A 544 12.14 -10.13 4.13
C LEU A 544 12.03 -11.55 4.65
N SER A 545 12.29 -11.76 5.94
CA SER A 545 12.11 -13.04 6.63
C SER A 545 10.66 -13.57 6.57
N ALA A 546 9.70 -12.68 6.46
CA ALA A 546 8.28 -13.02 6.38
C ALA A 546 7.93 -13.87 5.14
N ILE A 547 8.66 -13.71 4.04
CA ILE A 547 8.51 -14.56 2.84
C ILE A 547 8.84 -16.02 3.15
N TYR A 548 9.72 -16.26 4.12
CA TYR A 548 10.20 -17.59 4.50
C TYR A 548 9.57 -18.12 5.80
N TRP A 549 8.58 -17.41 6.34
CA TRP A 549 7.88 -17.76 7.59
C TRP A 549 8.79 -17.79 8.83
N ILE A 550 9.74 -16.87 8.92
CA ILE A 550 10.66 -16.73 10.05
C ILE A 550 10.37 -15.42 10.78
N GLU A 551 10.17 -15.49 12.10
CA GLU A 551 9.83 -14.34 12.95
C GLU A 551 11.06 -13.46 13.21
N ASP A 552 11.00 -12.18 12.89
CA ASP A 552 12.02 -11.16 13.13
C ASP A 552 11.54 -10.14 14.18
N ILE A 553 12.45 -9.75 15.07
CA ILE A 553 12.17 -8.65 16.01
C ILE A 553 12.19 -7.27 15.36
N ARG A 554 12.81 -7.13 14.20
CA ARG A 554 12.89 -5.88 13.43
C ARG A 554 11.68 -5.75 12.52
N ALA A 555 11.34 -4.52 12.15
CA ALA A 555 10.28 -4.22 11.19
C ALA A 555 10.70 -3.11 10.23
N HIS A 556 10.10 -3.15 9.04
CA HIS A 556 10.08 -2.05 8.10
C HIS A 556 8.61 -1.73 7.79
N ASP A 557 7.98 -0.93 8.66
CA ASP A 557 6.55 -0.62 8.57
C ASP A 557 6.23 0.70 9.27
N PRO A 558 5.63 1.68 8.59
CA PRO A 558 5.19 2.94 9.21
C PRO A 558 4.13 2.73 10.30
N MET A 559 3.41 1.59 10.26
CA MET A 559 2.40 1.24 11.25
C MET A 559 2.93 0.42 12.42
N SER A 560 4.26 0.22 12.51
CA SER A 560 4.91 -0.41 13.67
C SER A 560 4.53 0.30 14.98
N ASN A 561 4.48 -0.46 16.08
CA ASN A 561 4.14 0.07 17.40
C ASN A 561 5.21 1.06 17.88
N ALA A 562 4.82 2.32 18.06
CA ALA A 562 5.74 3.37 18.49
C ALA A 562 6.43 3.06 19.84
N ARG A 563 5.69 2.46 20.80
CA ARG A 563 6.25 2.05 22.10
C ARG A 563 7.25 0.91 21.99
N TYR A 564 6.98 -0.05 21.09
CA TYR A 564 7.93 -1.14 20.83
C TYR A 564 9.21 -0.62 20.19
N LEU A 565 9.12 0.29 19.23
CA LEU A 565 10.28 0.91 18.62
C LEU A 565 11.07 1.76 19.64
N ALA A 566 10.37 2.51 20.51
CA ALA A 566 11.01 3.24 21.61
C ALA A 566 11.73 2.29 22.58
N PHE A 567 11.14 1.14 22.89
CA PHE A 567 11.79 0.11 23.71
C PHE A 567 13.06 -0.43 23.04
N LEU A 568 13.01 -0.78 21.76
CA LEU A 568 14.18 -1.23 21.00
C LEU A 568 15.28 -0.16 20.92
N LYS A 569 14.90 1.10 20.74
CA LYS A 569 15.84 2.23 20.78
C LYS A 569 16.59 2.31 22.10
N LEU A 570 15.88 2.14 23.22
CA LEU A 570 16.45 2.22 24.56
C LEU A 570 17.35 1.03 24.91
N THR A 571 16.99 -0.17 24.46
CA THR A 571 17.56 -1.43 24.97
C THR A 571 18.49 -2.14 23.98
N ALA A 572 18.32 -1.89 22.68
CA ALA A 572 19.06 -2.52 21.59
C ALA A 572 19.73 -1.51 20.65
N ASP A 573 19.70 -0.21 20.98
CA ASP A 573 20.21 0.90 20.15
C ASP A 573 19.62 0.90 18.71
N TYR A 574 18.36 0.45 18.59
CA TYR A 574 17.65 0.40 17.33
C TYR A 574 16.97 1.74 17.08
N GLU A 575 17.62 2.63 16.33
CA GLU A 575 17.10 3.94 15.95
C GLU A 575 16.49 3.91 14.55
N PRO A 576 15.16 3.82 14.42
CA PRO A 576 14.53 3.74 13.11
C PRO A 576 14.71 5.01 12.30
N TRP A 577 15.31 4.84 11.13
CA TRP A 577 15.38 5.78 10.06
C TRP A 577 14.45 5.30 8.94
N ASN A 578 13.53 6.13 8.46
CA ASN A 578 12.54 5.71 7.46
C ASN A 578 11.81 4.38 7.79
N TYR A 579 11.36 4.21 9.05
CA TYR A 579 10.61 3.05 9.55
C TYR A 579 11.41 1.76 9.79
N PHE A 580 12.69 1.73 9.55
CA PHE A 580 13.57 0.61 9.88
C PHE A 580 14.90 1.09 10.46
N ALA A 581 15.64 0.20 11.08
CA ALA A 581 17.03 0.41 11.50
C ALA A 581 17.82 -0.89 11.43
N PHE A 582 19.12 -0.80 11.68
CA PHE A 582 19.98 -1.95 11.82
C PHE A 582 20.37 -2.15 13.31
N LEU A 583 20.45 -3.42 13.69
CA LEU A 583 21.03 -3.82 14.97
C LEU A 583 22.53 -4.03 14.74
N ASN A 584 23.37 -3.30 15.45
CA ASN A 584 24.83 -3.34 15.20
C ASN A 584 25.59 -4.14 16.24
N ASP A 585 24.96 -4.52 17.37
CA ASP A 585 25.59 -5.27 18.46
C ASP A 585 24.80 -6.56 18.73
N ALA A 586 25.45 -7.70 18.54
CA ALA A 586 24.88 -9.02 18.78
C ALA A 586 24.76 -9.38 20.27
N ASN A 587 25.47 -8.66 21.17
CA ASN A 587 25.59 -9.00 22.59
C ASN A 587 24.56 -8.31 23.50
N LYS A 588 23.50 -7.72 22.96
CA LYS A 588 22.48 -7.05 23.76
C LYS A 588 21.66 -8.02 24.60
N PRO A 589 21.67 -7.89 25.96
CA PRO A 589 20.93 -8.78 26.85
C PRO A 589 19.43 -8.83 26.60
N VAL A 590 18.86 -7.78 26.02
CA VAL A 590 17.44 -7.71 25.67
C VAL A 590 17.02 -8.77 24.63
N PHE A 591 17.94 -9.30 23.83
CA PHE A 591 17.64 -10.38 22.89
C PHE A 591 17.18 -11.66 23.59
N ASN A 592 17.65 -11.90 24.82
CA ASN A 592 17.16 -13.00 25.64
C ASN A 592 15.65 -12.83 25.90
N PHE A 593 15.25 -11.64 26.38
CA PHE A 593 13.84 -11.30 26.65
C PHE A 593 12.98 -11.34 25.39
N LEU A 594 13.48 -10.81 24.26
CA LEU A 594 12.76 -10.78 22.99
C LEU A 594 12.60 -12.16 22.35
N ASN A 595 13.05 -13.22 23.03
CA ASN A 595 12.98 -14.60 22.55
C ASN A 595 13.80 -14.82 21.25
N VAL A 596 14.92 -14.08 21.11
CA VAL A 596 15.84 -14.21 19.96
C VAL A 596 16.76 -15.40 20.21
N ARG A 597 16.48 -16.50 19.54
CA ARG A 597 17.29 -17.72 19.61
C ARG A 597 18.43 -17.72 18.59
N TYR A 598 18.22 -17.11 17.43
CA TYR A 598 19.25 -17.07 16.39
C TYR A 598 19.58 -15.63 15.99
N LEU A 599 20.88 -15.36 15.89
CA LEU A 599 21.41 -14.11 15.36
C LEU A 599 22.09 -14.39 14.02
N VAL A 600 21.82 -13.56 13.04
CA VAL A 600 22.41 -13.66 11.71
C VAL A 600 23.40 -12.53 11.51
N THR A 601 24.66 -12.85 11.26
CA THR A 601 25.75 -11.90 11.06
C THR A 601 26.36 -12.05 9.67
N GLU A 602 27.18 -11.09 9.30
CA GLU A 602 27.98 -11.18 8.08
C GLU A 602 28.97 -12.33 8.12
N PRO A 603 29.40 -12.85 6.94
CA PRO A 603 30.44 -13.87 6.89
C PRO A 603 31.70 -13.43 7.64
N GLY A 604 32.29 -14.33 8.40
CA GLY A 604 33.53 -14.05 9.10
C GLY A 604 33.44 -13.12 10.31
N THR A 605 32.25 -12.62 10.68
CA THR A 605 32.08 -11.76 11.87
C THR A 605 32.65 -12.49 13.12
N PRO A 606 33.55 -11.86 13.89
CA PRO A 606 34.09 -12.46 15.12
C PRO A 606 32.97 -12.69 16.15
N VAL A 607 33.03 -13.83 16.82
CA VAL A 607 32.12 -14.14 17.94
C VAL A 607 32.85 -13.81 19.23
N THR A 608 32.34 -12.84 19.97
CA THR A 608 32.98 -12.37 21.22
C THR A 608 32.85 -13.36 22.38
N ASP A 609 31.81 -14.18 22.39
CA ASP A 609 31.50 -15.19 23.40
C ASP A 609 31.01 -16.47 22.71
N PRO A 610 31.93 -17.38 22.30
CA PRO A 610 31.56 -18.60 21.61
C PRO A 610 30.79 -19.62 22.45
N GLU A 611 30.94 -19.56 23.79
CA GLU A 611 30.19 -20.44 24.69
C GLU A 611 28.72 -20.07 24.74
N ARG A 612 28.41 -18.79 24.79
CA ARG A 612 27.08 -18.21 24.77
C ARG A 612 26.46 -18.22 23.35
N TYR A 613 27.27 -17.96 22.34
CA TYR A 613 26.86 -17.82 20.96
C TYR A 613 27.57 -18.80 20.04
N PRO A 614 27.33 -20.12 20.17
CA PRO A 614 27.94 -21.10 19.27
C PRO A 614 27.45 -20.87 17.84
N ILE A 615 28.38 -21.11 16.90
CA ILE A 615 28.09 -21.04 15.47
C ILE A 615 27.36 -22.31 15.04
N VAL A 616 26.14 -22.17 14.51
CA VAL A 616 25.34 -23.29 13.99
C VAL A 616 25.33 -23.33 12.46
N TYR A 617 25.78 -22.27 11.82
CA TYR A 617 26.01 -22.20 10.39
C TYR A 617 27.08 -21.15 10.07
N ASP A 618 27.99 -21.48 9.18
CA ASP A 618 29.05 -20.57 8.68
C ASP A 618 29.18 -20.77 7.16
N GLY A 619 28.68 -19.81 6.40
CA GLY A 619 28.66 -19.85 4.94
C GLY A 619 29.09 -18.53 4.31
N ARG A 620 29.23 -18.54 2.97
CA ARG A 620 29.58 -17.33 2.22
C ARG A 620 28.48 -16.27 2.28
N ASP A 621 27.24 -16.65 2.54
CA ASP A 621 26.06 -15.79 2.60
C ASP A 621 25.77 -15.26 4.01
N GLY A 622 26.56 -15.66 5.01
CA GLY A 622 26.45 -15.19 6.38
C GLY A 622 26.69 -16.29 7.39
N ARG A 623 26.57 -15.94 8.65
CA ARG A 623 26.75 -16.80 9.80
C ARG A 623 25.53 -16.82 10.69
N ILE A 624 25.14 -17.96 11.25
CA ILE A 624 24.06 -18.09 12.22
C ILE A 624 24.66 -18.45 13.57
N LEU A 625 24.39 -17.64 14.57
CA LEU A 625 24.77 -17.85 15.96
C LEU A 625 23.54 -18.28 16.77
N GLU A 626 23.66 -19.28 17.64
CA GLU A 626 22.60 -19.66 18.56
C GLU A 626 22.78 -18.93 19.90
N ASN A 627 21.76 -18.22 20.39
CA ASN A 627 21.77 -17.63 21.71
C ASN A 627 21.30 -18.66 22.75
N ARG A 628 22.19 -19.15 23.58
CA ARG A 628 21.90 -20.15 24.62
C ARG A 628 21.15 -19.58 25.83
N ASP A 629 21.19 -18.25 26.04
CA ASP A 629 20.50 -17.57 27.13
C ASP A 629 19.09 -17.13 26.77
N VAL A 630 18.55 -17.58 25.63
CA VAL A 630 17.22 -17.19 25.16
C VAL A 630 16.14 -17.55 26.18
N LEU A 631 15.29 -16.57 26.54
CA LEU A 631 14.14 -16.79 27.42
C LEU A 631 12.92 -17.29 26.59
N PRO A 632 12.06 -18.13 27.20
CA PRO A 632 10.83 -18.55 26.58
C PRO A 632 9.92 -17.37 26.25
N ARG A 633 8.98 -17.58 25.30
CA ARG A 633 7.99 -16.56 24.90
C ARG A 633 7.13 -16.09 26.07
N PHE A 634 6.87 -16.97 27.06
CA PHE A 634 6.18 -16.72 28.32
C PHE A 634 6.99 -17.32 29.46
N TYR A 635 7.21 -16.55 30.51
CA TYR A 635 7.94 -17.00 31.70
C TYR A 635 7.58 -16.17 32.93
N ALA A 636 7.82 -16.69 34.10
CA ALA A 636 7.60 -15.98 35.37
C ALA A 636 8.85 -15.19 35.79
N VAL A 637 8.64 -14.02 36.38
CA VAL A 637 9.71 -13.21 36.98
C VAL A 637 9.66 -13.29 38.51
N ARG A 638 10.82 -13.06 39.13
CA ARG A 638 10.98 -13.02 40.61
C ARG A 638 10.57 -11.64 41.14
N ASN A 639 11.07 -10.60 40.52
CA ASN A 639 10.92 -9.23 40.99
C ASN A 639 10.01 -8.44 40.08
N VAL A 640 9.13 -7.66 40.69
CA VAL A 640 8.25 -6.77 39.96
C VAL A 640 8.50 -5.35 40.46
N LEU A 641 8.91 -4.47 39.60
CA LEU A 641 9.11 -3.04 39.88
C LEU A 641 7.90 -2.28 39.32
N LEU A 642 7.40 -1.31 40.08
CA LEU A 642 6.33 -0.44 39.65
C LEU A 642 6.85 0.98 39.50
N GLU A 643 6.80 1.52 38.29
CA GLU A 643 7.22 2.89 38.01
C GLU A 643 6.25 3.57 37.03
N TYR A 644 5.51 4.53 37.53
CA TYR A 644 4.49 5.27 36.78
C TYR A 644 5.08 6.32 35.84
N ARG A 645 6.24 6.91 36.23
CA ARG A 645 6.85 8.05 35.54
C ARG A 645 7.76 7.60 34.43
N ASP A 646 7.49 8.09 33.25
CA ASP A 646 8.28 7.77 32.04
C ASP A 646 9.75 8.20 32.20
N GLU A 647 9.99 9.36 32.85
CA GLU A 647 11.33 9.94 33.08
C GLU A 647 12.23 9.03 33.93
N VAL A 648 11.65 8.18 34.77
CA VAL A 648 12.37 7.23 35.61
C VAL A 648 12.40 5.84 34.96
N ARG A 649 11.26 5.42 34.41
CA ARG A 649 11.10 4.09 33.81
C ARG A 649 12.01 3.89 32.59
N TYR A 650 12.14 4.86 31.71
CA TYR A 650 12.97 4.71 30.51
C TYR A 650 14.45 4.59 30.83
N PRO A 651 15.07 5.40 31.70
CA PRO A 651 16.44 5.14 32.20
C PRO A 651 16.62 3.79 32.86
N GLN A 652 15.65 3.32 33.67
CA GLN A 652 15.69 1.98 34.26
C GLN A 652 15.70 0.89 33.18
N LEU A 653 14.82 0.98 32.14
CA LEU A 653 14.81 0.03 31.03
C LEU A 653 16.13 0.03 30.26
N ARG A 654 16.73 1.19 30.03
CA ARG A 654 18.04 1.32 29.36
C ARG A 654 19.16 0.64 30.13
N ALA A 655 19.15 0.76 31.46
CA ALA A 655 20.13 0.14 32.34
C ALA A 655 19.80 -1.34 32.63
N HIS A 656 18.60 -1.81 32.31
CA HIS A 656 18.12 -3.14 32.69
C HIS A 656 18.91 -4.27 32.04
N ARG A 657 19.31 -5.26 32.82
CA ARG A 657 20.06 -6.44 32.37
C ARG A 657 19.45 -7.75 32.86
N GLU A 658 18.62 -7.69 33.88
CA GLU A 658 18.08 -8.87 34.59
C GLU A 658 16.72 -9.30 34.02
N TRP A 659 16.63 -9.43 32.71
CA TRP A 659 15.39 -9.76 31.99
C TRP A 659 14.75 -11.08 32.44
N ALA A 660 15.57 -12.05 32.91
CA ALA A 660 15.06 -13.35 33.36
C ALA A 660 14.36 -13.28 34.72
N THR A 661 14.68 -12.30 35.56
CA THR A 661 14.25 -12.26 36.95
C THR A 661 13.38 -11.08 37.29
N THR A 662 13.45 -10.00 36.55
CA THR A 662 12.83 -8.70 36.90
C THR A 662 12.01 -8.13 35.74
N ALA A 663 10.81 -7.66 36.04
CA ALA A 663 9.95 -6.92 35.10
C ALA A 663 9.55 -5.57 35.70
N ILE A 664 9.36 -4.60 34.83
CA ILE A 664 8.95 -3.24 35.17
C ILE A 664 7.51 -3.03 34.70
N LEU A 665 6.60 -2.75 35.64
CA LEU A 665 5.20 -2.39 35.35
C LEU A 665 5.05 -0.87 35.22
N GLU A 666 4.14 -0.46 34.37
CA GLU A 666 3.72 0.93 34.22
C GLU A 666 2.64 1.29 35.22
N ASN A 667 1.70 0.38 35.44
CA ASN A 667 0.61 0.46 36.41
C ASN A 667 0.17 -0.94 36.81
N LEU A 668 -0.51 -1.02 37.94
CA LEU A 668 -1.23 -2.20 38.36
C LEU A 668 -2.55 -1.76 38.96
N ASP A 669 -3.61 -1.93 38.18
CA ASP A 669 -4.99 -1.64 38.61
C ASP A 669 -5.63 -2.95 39.10
N THR A 670 -5.72 -3.12 40.42
CA THR A 670 -6.30 -4.29 41.06
C THR A 670 -6.69 -4.00 42.51
N ASP A 671 -7.85 -4.47 42.90
CA ASP A 671 -8.33 -4.45 44.31
C ASP A 671 -7.81 -5.67 45.08
N ASN A 672 -7.16 -6.61 44.45
CA ASN A 672 -6.61 -7.80 45.09
C ASN A 672 -5.32 -7.46 45.85
N THR A 673 -5.49 -7.27 47.18
CA THR A 673 -4.39 -6.95 48.11
C THR A 673 -3.32 -8.04 48.17
N GLN A 674 -3.72 -9.32 48.12
CA GLN A 674 -2.80 -10.44 48.16
C GLN A 674 -1.94 -10.48 46.87
N LEU A 675 -2.52 -10.20 45.72
CA LEU A 675 -1.75 -10.10 44.44
C LEU A 675 -0.73 -8.96 44.52
N ARG A 676 -1.13 -7.79 45.08
CA ARG A 676 -0.21 -6.66 45.27
C ARG A 676 0.94 -7.04 46.20
N ASP A 677 0.62 -7.63 47.32
CA ASP A 677 1.60 -8.07 48.29
C ASP A 677 2.55 -9.09 47.70
N ASP A 678 2.04 -10.07 46.97
CA ASP A 678 2.84 -11.11 46.32
C ASP A 678 3.77 -10.55 45.23
N PHE A 679 3.35 -9.48 44.52
CA PHE A 679 4.16 -8.88 43.48
C PHE A 679 5.29 -8.03 44.02
N PHE A 680 5.06 -7.23 45.08
CA PHE A 680 5.99 -6.20 45.51
C PHE A 680 6.76 -6.53 46.78
N LYS A 681 6.43 -7.60 47.51
CA LYS A 681 7.22 -8.05 48.63
C LYS A 681 8.58 -8.61 48.20
N PRO A 682 9.71 -8.19 48.80
CA PRO A 682 11.01 -8.74 48.52
C PRO A 682 11.02 -10.26 48.70
N ARG A 683 11.70 -10.96 47.81
CA ARG A 683 11.78 -12.43 47.80
C ARG A 683 13.22 -12.91 47.97
N PRO A 684 13.48 -13.92 48.82
CA PRO A 684 14.77 -14.60 48.84
C PRO A 684 15.13 -15.19 47.45
N ALA A 685 16.40 -15.24 47.15
CA ALA A 685 16.87 -15.71 45.86
C ALA A 685 16.57 -17.18 45.57
N ASP A 686 16.40 -17.97 46.58
CA ASP A 686 16.07 -19.41 46.55
C ASP A 686 14.55 -19.70 46.53
N SER A 687 13.66 -18.65 46.61
CA SER A 687 12.23 -18.87 46.58
C SER A 687 11.79 -19.51 45.25
N PRO A 688 10.91 -20.52 45.28
CA PRO A 688 10.43 -21.15 44.03
C PRO A 688 9.72 -20.14 43.12
N LEU A 689 10.03 -20.19 41.83
CA LEU A 689 9.35 -19.42 40.80
C LEU A 689 8.18 -20.18 40.24
N ALA A 690 7.18 -19.43 39.76
CA ALA A 690 6.15 -20.05 38.93
C ALA A 690 6.76 -20.60 37.62
N THR A 691 6.18 -21.68 37.15
CA THR A 691 6.51 -22.24 35.84
C THR A 691 5.43 -21.85 34.83
N ALA A 692 5.82 -21.61 33.59
CA ALA A 692 4.91 -21.39 32.48
C ALA A 692 5.39 -22.22 31.28
N LYS A 693 4.60 -23.20 30.88
CA LYS A 693 4.89 -24.09 29.78
C LYS A 693 3.84 -23.92 28.68
N ILE A 694 4.27 -23.60 27.48
CA ILE A 694 3.40 -23.57 26.33
C ILE A 694 3.03 -25.01 25.98
N ILE A 695 1.75 -25.32 25.94
CA ILE A 695 1.20 -26.64 25.57
C ILE A 695 0.87 -26.66 24.08
N ASP A 696 0.34 -25.55 23.56
CA ASP A 696 0.00 -25.37 22.17
C ASP A 696 0.24 -23.92 21.75
N ALA A 697 0.79 -23.73 20.56
CA ALA A 697 1.09 -22.40 20.02
C ALA A 697 0.70 -22.29 18.55
N ALA A 698 -0.09 -21.28 18.29
CA ALA A 698 -0.30 -20.73 16.94
C ALA A 698 0.05 -19.24 16.96
N PRO A 699 0.30 -18.58 15.82
CA PRO A 699 0.74 -17.18 15.78
C PRO A 699 -0.12 -16.20 16.57
N THR A 700 -1.41 -16.50 16.75
CA THR A 700 -2.39 -15.66 17.44
C THR A 700 -3.11 -16.34 18.60
N ASN A 701 -2.66 -17.51 19.02
CA ASN A 701 -3.34 -18.27 20.07
C ASN A 701 -2.34 -19.19 20.78
N PHE A 702 -2.20 -18.99 22.07
CA PHE A 702 -1.30 -19.79 22.93
C PHE A 702 -2.11 -20.41 24.06
N ARG A 703 -1.85 -21.69 24.32
CA ARG A 703 -2.33 -22.39 25.51
C ARG A 703 -1.13 -22.70 26.40
N ILE A 704 -1.20 -22.25 27.65
CA ILE A 704 -0.08 -22.24 28.58
C ILE A 704 -0.55 -22.91 29.87
N GLN A 705 0.21 -23.84 30.37
CA GLN A 705 0.04 -24.41 31.69
C GLN A 705 1.00 -23.71 32.65
N THR A 706 0.49 -23.19 33.75
CA THR A 706 1.29 -22.56 34.78
C THR A 706 1.13 -23.30 36.13
N ASN A 707 2.20 -23.28 36.93
CA ASN A 707 2.14 -23.71 38.31
C ASN A 707 2.88 -22.68 39.17
N ALA A 708 2.14 -22.02 40.05
CA ALA A 708 2.63 -20.89 40.81
C ALA A 708 2.54 -21.14 42.34
N PRO A 709 3.60 -20.89 43.12
CA PRO A 709 3.55 -21.05 44.59
C PRO A 709 2.71 -19.95 45.26
N ARG A 710 2.45 -18.84 44.59
CA ARG A 710 1.70 -17.67 45.00
C ARG A 710 1.23 -16.88 43.76
N TRP A 711 0.52 -15.78 43.95
CA TRP A 711 0.26 -14.86 42.82
C TRP A 711 1.59 -14.50 42.15
N SER A 712 1.65 -14.75 40.86
CA SER A 712 2.88 -14.60 40.10
C SER A 712 2.61 -13.88 38.77
N LEU A 713 3.54 -13.02 38.37
CA LEU A 713 3.48 -12.35 37.08
C LEU A 713 4.13 -13.24 36.02
N ILE A 714 3.38 -13.57 34.99
CA ILE A 714 3.87 -14.16 33.74
C ILE A 714 4.11 -13.03 32.75
N VAL A 715 5.34 -12.95 32.28
CA VAL A 715 5.81 -11.96 31.30
C VAL A 715 5.85 -12.60 29.92
N SER A 716 5.54 -11.84 28.89
CA SER A 716 5.74 -12.28 27.51
C SER A 716 6.57 -11.28 26.70
N SER A 717 7.15 -11.76 25.61
CA SER A 717 7.79 -10.92 24.58
C SER A 717 6.85 -10.55 23.43
N ILE A 718 5.55 -10.56 23.66
CA ILE A 718 4.53 -10.17 22.67
C ILE A 718 4.20 -8.68 22.85
N PRO A 719 4.35 -7.84 21.80
CA PRO A 719 4.01 -6.43 21.91
C PRO A 719 2.55 -6.17 22.30
N SER A 720 2.37 -5.21 23.20
CA SER A 720 1.04 -4.84 23.73
C SER A 720 0.23 -4.07 22.69
N TRP A 721 -0.76 -4.75 22.12
CA TRP A 721 -1.79 -4.18 21.27
C TRP A 721 -3.18 -4.46 21.80
N ARG A 722 -4.13 -3.58 21.55
CA ARG A 722 -5.54 -3.89 21.79
C ARG A 722 -5.94 -5.12 20.98
N GLY A 723 -6.70 -6.03 21.58
CA GLY A 723 -7.13 -7.25 20.92
C GLY A 723 -6.49 -8.52 21.48
N TRP A 724 -5.37 -8.42 22.18
CA TRP A 724 -4.88 -9.52 23.00
C TRP A 724 -5.80 -9.75 24.18
N LYS A 725 -6.20 -10.99 24.38
CA LYS A 725 -7.10 -11.44 25.45
C LYS A 725 -6.43 -12.56 26.21
N VAL A 726 -6.69 -12.60 27.53
CA VAL A 726 -6.16 -13.63 28.41
C VAL A 726 -7.31 -14.23 29.22
N THR A 727 -7.33 -15.54 29.37
CA THR A 727 -8.13 -16.22 30.37
C THR A 727 -7.23 -17.09 31.24
N VAL A 728 -7.53 -17.13 32.54
CA VAL A 728 -6.89 -18.00 33.54
C VAL A 728 -7.98 -18.86 34.15
N ASN A 729 -7.88 -20.18 34.00
CA ASN A 729 -8.89 -21.14 34.40
C ASN A 729 -10.32 -20.85 33.88
N GLY A 730 -10.39 -20.30 32.64
CA GLY A 730 -11.62 -19.90 31.98
C GLY A 730 -12.11 -18.50 32.30
N GLU A 731 -11.63 -17.85 33.35
CA GLU A 731 -11.97 -16.48 33.73
C GLU A 731 -11.14 -15.46 32.96
N ARG A 732 -11.76 -14.39 32.49
CA ARG A 732 -11.12 -13.34 31.76
C ARG A 732 -10.26 -12.47 32.68
N VAL A 733 -9.00 -12.28 32.28
CA VAL A 733 -8.03 -11.42 32.96
C VAL A 733 -7.55 -10.34 31.99
N GLU A 734 -7.49 -9.10 32.45
CA GLU A 734 -6.96 -8.02 31.61
C GLU A 734 -5.42 -8.12 31.54
N PRO A 735 -4.84 -8.05 30.32
CA PRO A 735 -3.40 -8.05 30.16
C PRO A 735 -2.74 -6.85 30.83
N ILE A 736 -1.72 -7.12 31.61
CA ILE A 736 -0.87 -6.10 32.27
C ILE A 736 0.20 -5.67 31.29
N ARG A 737 0.50 -4.37 31.21
CA ARG A 737 1.62 -3.90 30.39
C ARG A 737 2.93 -4.04 31.17
N VAL A 738 3.87 -4.79 30.59
CA VAL A 738 5.19 -5.02 31.18
C VAL A 738 6.29 -4.45 30.28
N ASN A 739 7.37 -4.01 30.89
CA ASN A 739 8.58 -3.50 30.20
C ASN A 739 8.22 -2.46 29.11
N ALA A 740 7.28 -1.56 29.43
CA ALA A 740 6.73 -0.48 28.59
C ALA A 740 5.98 -0.90 27.31
N ALA A 741 6.27 -2.06 26.71
CA ALA A 741 5.77 -2.38 25.39
C ALA A 741 5.12 -3.76 25.23
N PHE A 742 5.13 -4.63 26.26
CA PHE A 742 4.72 -6.03 26.12
C PHE A 742 3.54 -6.39 27.01
N ILE A 743 2.91 -7.53 26.75
CA ILE A 743 1.86 -8.07 27.62
C ILE A 743 2.42 -9.01 28.67
N GLY A 744 1.86 -8.92 29.87
CA GLY A 744 1.97 -9.90 30.93
C GLY A 744 0.59 -10.17 31.53
N PHE A 745 0.51 -11.11 32.45
CA PHE A 745 -0.73 -11.41 33.18
C PHE A 745 -0.42 -12.06 34.53
N ALA A 746 -1.32 -11.89 35.48
CA ALA A 746 -1.24 -12.51 36.80
C ALA A 746 -1.83 -13.91 36.79
N VAL A 747 -1.20 -14.85 37.48
CA VAL A 747 -1.73 -16.19 37.75
C VAL A 747 -1.83 -16.46 39.24
N PRO A 748 -2.92 -17.10 39.73
CA PRO A 748 -3.09 -17.42 41.12
C PRO A 748 -2.19 -18.57 41.57
N PRO A 749 -2.07 -18.82 42.91
CA PRO A 749 -1.40 -20.00 43.43
C PRO A 749 -1.98 -21.29 42.88
N GLY A 750 -1.10 -22.28 42.70
CA GLY A 750 -1.44 -23.61 42.15
C GLY A 750 -1.29 -23.70 40.64
N GLN A 751 -1.89 -24.76 40.10
CA GLN A 751 -1.91 -25.02 38.64
C GLN A 751 -3.02 -24.21 38.01
N SER A 752 -2.70 -23.61 36.81
CA SER A 752 -3.68 -22.89 36.00
C SER A 752 -3.53 -23.21 34.53
N ASP A 753 -4.67 -23.30 33.83
CA ASP A 753 -4.75 -23.34 32.36
C ASP A 753 -4.98 -21.93 31.86
N VAL A 754 -4.03 -21.42 31.07
CA VAL A 754 -4.04 -20.06 30.57
C VAL A 754 -4.18 -20.08 29.06
N ARG A 755 -5.08 -19.26 28.54
CA ARG A 755 -5.19 -19.02 27.10
C ARG A 755 -4.91 -17.55 26.81
N VAL A 756 -4.01 -17.32 25.85
CA VAL A 756 -3.65 -15.98 25.33
C VAL A 756 -3.93 -15.96 23.83
N TRP A 757 -4.82 -15.08 23.37
CA TRP A 757 -5.16 -15.03 21.93
C TRP A 757 -5.44 -13.62 21.45
N TYR A 758 -5.21 -13.39 20.12
CA TYR A 758 -5.47 -12.12 19.49
C TYR A 758 -6.85 -12.12 18.79
N ALA A 759 -7.77 -11.29 19.30
CA ALA A 759 -9.12 -11.14 18.75
C ALA A 759 -9.62 -9.69 18.98
N PRO A 760 -9.23 -8.75 18.10
CA PRO A 760 -9.59 -7.35 18.25
C PRO A 760 -11.11 -7.17 18.14
N THR A 761 -11.70 -6.55 19.16
CA THR A 761 -13.15 -6.33 19.26
C THR A 761 -13.60 -5.38 18.13
N SER A 762 -12.74 -4.44 17.71
CA SER A 762 -12.99 -3.52 16.59
C SER A 762 -13.28 -4.26 15.28
N PHE A 763 -12.52 -5.33 14.96
CA PHE A 763 -12.77 -6.13 13.76
C PHE A 763 -14.14 -6.82 13.81
N TRP A 764 -14.45 -7.52 14.91
CA TRP A 764 -15.70 -8.26 15.01
C TRP A 764 -16.93 -7.34 15.08
N ALA A 765 -16.83 -6.20 15.78
CA ALA A 765 -17.86 -5.16 15.73
C ALA A 765 -18.06 -4.65 14.30
N GLY A 766 -16.98 -4.41 13.57
CA GLY A 766 -17.02 -4.03 12.15
C GLY A 766 -17.70 -5.09 11.27
N VAL A 767 -17.42 -6.37 11.49
CA VAL A 767 -18.08 -7.49 10.77
C VAL A 767 -19.57 -7.51 11.02
N TRP A 768 -20.01 -7.30 12.28
CA TRP A 768 -21.42 -7.20 12.62
C TRP A 768 -22.09 -6.00 11.95
N VAL A 769 -21.47 -4.83 11.98
CA VAL A 769 -21.98 -3.61 11.31
C VAL A 769 -22.13 -3.85 9.81
N ALA A 770 -21.11 -4.40 9.15
CA ALA A 770 -21.17 -4.71 7.73
C ALA A 770 -22.25 -5.76 7.41
N GLY A 771 -22.34 -6.83 8.21
CA GLY A 771 -23.37 -7.86 8.06
C GLY A 771 -24.80 -7.33 8.20
N LEU A 772 -25.04 -6.51 9.21
CA LEU A 772 -26.35 -5.84 9.39
C LEU A 772 -26.66 -4.88 8.23
N THR A 773 -25.66 -4.18 7.72
CA THR A 773 -25.81 -3.31 6.54
C THR A 773 -26.21 -4.11 5.30
N VAL A 774 -25.52 -5.23 5.03
CA VAL A 774 -25.86 -6.14 3.92
C VAL A 774 -27.29 -6.68 4.08
N LEU A 775 -27.67 -7.14 5.28
CA LEU A 775 -29.00 -7.63 5.57
C LEU A 775 -30.06 -6.55 5.33
N GLY A 776 -29.83 -5.33 5.83
CA GLY A 776 -30.71 -4.18 5.60
C GLY A 776 -30.90 -3.87 4.10
N LEU A 777 -29.82 -3.87 3.33
CA LEU A 777 -29.87 -3.66 1.88
C LEU A 777 -30.69 -4.78 1.19
N MET A 778 -30.47 -6.05 1.56
CA MET A 778 -31.22 -7.18 1.02
C MET A 778 -32.74 -7.07 1.33
N LEU A 779 -33.11 -6.68 2.57
CA LEU A 779 -34.50 -6.50 2.96
C LEU A 779 -35.18 -5.37 2.17
N VAL A 780 -34.49 -4.25 1.96
CA VAL A 780 -35.01 -3.13 1.14
C VAL A 780 -35.21 -3.54 -0.31
N ILE A 781 -34.31 -4.37 -0.85
CA ILE A 781 -34.42 -4.88 -2.23
C ILE A 781 -35.61 -5.87 -2.34
N SER A 782 -35.72 -6.83 -1.43
CA SER A 782 -36.73 -7.92 -1.46
C SER A 782 -38.15 -7.43 -1.20
N ARG A 783 -38.36 -6.51 -0.26
CA ARG A 783 -39.70 -5.93 0.01
C ARG A 783 -40.32 -5.29 -1.24
N ARG A 784 -39.53 -4.66 -2.07
CA ARG A 784 -40.05 -4.02 -3.30
C ARG A 784 -40.23 -4.99 -4.45
N ALA A 785 -39.47 -6.07 -4.54
CA ALA A 785 -39.74 -7.12 -5.49
C ALA A 785 -41.16 -7.66 -5.29
N ARG A 786 -41.53 -7.95 -4.03
CA ARG A 786 -42.86 -8.38 -3.65
C ARG A 786 -43.96 -7.34 -3.89
N LEU A 787 -43.69 -6.04 -3.69
CA LEU A 787 -44.65 -4.97 -3.99
C LEU A 787 -44.88 -4.78 -5.47
N MET A 788 -43.85 -4.96 -6.31
CA MET A 788 -43.97 -4.91 -7.77
C MET A 788 -44.68 -6.15 -8.37
N GLU A 789 -44.51 -7.33 -7.73
CA GLU A 789 -45.32 -8.52 -8.09
C GLU A 789 -46.82 -8.34 -7.75
N ARG A 790 -47.13 -7.72 -6.61
CA ARG A 790 -48.52 -7.41 -6.22
C ARG A 790 -49.18 -6.26 -7.01
N SER A 791 -48.38 -5.41 -7.69
CA SER A 791 -48.88 -4.31 -8.50
C SER A 791 -48.99 -4.65 -9.99
N LYS A 792 -48.69 -5.88 -10.40
CA LYS A 792 -49.03 -6.34 -11.75
C LYS A 792 -50.55 -6.59 -11.76
N PRO A 793 -51.36 -5.84 -12.57
CA PRO A 793 -52.75 -6.14 -12.64
C PRO A 793 -52.92 -7.56 -13.18
N GLU A 794 -53.91 -8.28 -12.67
CA GLU A 794 -54.45 -9.53 -13.23
C GLU A 794 -55.01 -9.26 -14.61
N LEU A 795 -54.14 -9.15 -15.59
CA LEU A 795 -54.50 -9.17 -17.03
C LEU A 795 -54.27 -10.58 -17.56
N ALA A 796 -55.01 -11.54 -16.99
CA ALA A 796 -55.23 -12.85 -17.57
C ALA A 796 -56.43 -13.51 -16.86
N ARG A 797 -57.64 -13.07 -17.19
CA ARG A 797 -58.88 -13.85 -17.20
C ARG A 797 -59.78 -13.38 -18.30
#